data_8aef00da2291e65b08fc6630d95fe8ff
#
_entry.id   8aef00da2291e65b08fc6630d95fe8ff
#
_cell.length_a   1.000
_cell.length_b   1.000
_cell.length_c   1.000
_cell.angle_alpha   90.00
_cell.angle_beta   90.00
_cell.angle_gamma   90.00
#
_symmetry.space_group_name_H-M   'P 1'
#
loop_
_entity.id
_entity.type
_entity.pdbx_description
1 polymer ?
#
loop_
_entity_poly.entity_id
_entity_poly.type
_entity_poly.pdbx_seq_one_letter_code
_entity_poly.pdbx_strand_id
1 'polypeptide(L)'
;MWVSIVVMICSLAVFSSTNEASLADDAGYRGVPPTVRVGGLFDATSNDHERAFTYALERINLNNDVLPRTTLSAIFQNLKPRDSFQASKAVCSLLKHGVSMVVGPRSPSVVSVVSSTCNAFHVPHVETSWSTVGASGVGSEGRLYSLNVFPHPDVLSRAYLDLVLKKNRWKSVTVIYEDSESFVRMKEVLNTSFAIGAMVNLELFNPSIAVKTLLKRIDSAKEFNIVLDVATERVVEFLEAASEIGMMTEYYNYVITSLDTHTLDVSKFKNTLANVSALRLVDLEKWDMKRLLHDWTNSELRFGRKALELTALKTELALLFDAAMLFARALHDMEHIENFELKSFNCDIPANWTNGEALLQRMKTVQVKGLTGPLRLDDKGLRTDFSMNVIELKSSGFEKVGTWNKRTGIRFSRAYMKQKEEELSEAIQNRTFRVTTIVNPPYTMLKKDAHLRVGNDRFEGYCVDLMDALAKKIGFQYSLHLVKDGLYGSPTSSGEWNGMIRELIDREADMAIVDLTITYVREQAVDFTMPFMNTGISILFRKPLIGDAPLFSFLFPFSVDVWLYMLTAYLALSLWYCLLGRFSPMENKHTFGENCEPKDLDDIAEELGMTNRFWFAIGSLMQQGSDLNPSAVSTRIIASIWWFFTLIMISSYTANLAAFLTAQRLTSPIENVNDLAKQTKIDYGCLESGSTKTFFHDSDSALIKRMWAAMTAAQPSVFADSNLKGVERVLRGGYAYLMESTTIEYMVQKNCQLTQIGGLLDSKGYGIATPPDAKIRNVLSAAIVEFHEGDLLFKLKEKWWKTRNPPDPASLGKCQLYANASSSASNSEMSLSSVGGVFIVLFVGCLAGAVIGIGEFVWELQKIPYGERESIIAEMFHACKLVVTCRGRKFSPISPSLEASLDGDAALRSTPQSSTKS
;
A
#
# COMPACT_ATOMS: atom_id res chain seq x y z
N MET A 1 -70.22 46.44 3.38
CA MET A 1 -69.79 47.60 4.19
C MET A 1 -70.36 47.69 5.58
N TRP A 2 -71.62 47.15 5.83
CA TRP A 2 -72.25 47.15 7.17
C TRP A 2 -71.83 45.97 8.06
N VAL A 3 -71.48 44.89 7.55
CA VAL A 3 -71.01 43.70 8.30
C VAL A 3 -69.63 43.84 8.89
N SER A 4 -68.75 44.65 8.24
CA SER A 4 -67.37 44.90 8.74
C SER A 4 -67.31 45.90 9.91
N ILE A 5 -68.30 46.73 10.05
CA ILE A 5 -68.40 47.75 11.15
C ILE A 5 -68.93 47.12 12.43
N VAL A 6 -69.81 46.15 12.34
CA VAL A 6 -70.33 45.41 13.55
C VAL A 6 -69.25 44.47 14.15
N VAL A 7 -68.41 43.89 13.33
CA VAL A 7 -67.32 43.04 13.83
C VAL A 7 -66.23 43.90 14.47
N MET A 8 -66.06 45.15 14.00
CA MET A 8 -65.02 46.04 14.58
C MET A 8 -65.49 46.67 15.92
N ILE A 9 -66.78 46.85 16.12
CA ILE A 9 -67.32 47.37 17.39
C ILE A 9 -67.42 46.29 18.47
N CYS A 10 -67.64 45.04 18.10
CA CYS A 10 -67.57 43.89 19.06
C CYS A 10 -66.14 43.60 19.51
N SER A 11 -65.11 43.87 18.68
CA SER A 11 -63.70 43.65 19.06
C SER A 11 -63.14 44.78 19.98
N LEU A 12 -63.74 46.00 19.94
CA LEU A 12 -63.30 47.08 20.81
C LEU A 12 -64.03 47.08 22.19
N ALA A 13 -65.16 46.40 22.36
CA ALA A 13 -65.84 46.27 23.65
C ALA A 13 -65.26 45.16 24.56
N VAL A 14 -64.40 44.27 24.03
CA VAL A 14 -63.77 43.23 24.84
C VAL A 14 -62.40 43.70 25.41
N PHE A 15 -61.90 44.90 24.95
CA PHE A 15 -60.57 45.40 25.44
C PHE A 15 -60.62 46.49 26.53
N SER A 16 -61.80 46.84 27.03
CA SER A 16 -61.90 47.89 28.03
C SER A 16 -62.47 47.47 29.43
N SER A 17 -62.40 46.17 29.73
CA SER A 17 -62.85 45.71 31.08
C SER A 17 -62.02 44.59 31.60
N THR A 18 -60.76 44.88 31.84
CA THR A 18 -59.94 44.06 32.81
C THR A 18 -58.93 44.91 33.53
N ASN A 19 -59.45 45.74 34.46
CA ASN A 19 -58.67 46.03 35.66
C ASN A 19 -59.50 45.65 36.86
N GLU A 20 -58.83 44.92 37.77
CA GLU A 20 -59.33 44.47 39.06
C GLU A 20 -60.31 43.28 39.05
N ALA A 21 -59.72 42.04 38.96
CA ALA A 21 -60.37 40.91 39.56
C ALA A 21 -59.48 40.41 40.69
N SER A 22 -59.89 40.74 41.91
CA SER A 22 -59.45 40.18 43.16
C SER A 22 -59.42 38.64 43.15
N LEU A 23 -58.44 38.08 43.79
CA LEU A 23 -58.45 36.76 44.35
C LEU A 23 -59.78 36.41 45.02
N ALA A 24 -60.58 35.56 44.46
CA ALA A 24 -61.66 34.90 45.15
C ALA A 24 -61.87 33.51 44.51
N ASP A 25 -61.64 32.54 45.37
CA ASP A 25 -62.20 31.22 45.48
C ASP A 25 -62.03 30.20 44.35
N ASP A 26 -61.19 29.33 44.65
CA ASP A 26 -60.88 28.01 44.15
C ASP A 26 -62.04 27.04 44.38
N ALA A 27 -62.78 26.72 43.34
CA ALA A 27 -63.64 25.55 43.28
C ALA A 27 -63.09 24.57 42.25
N GLY A 28 -62.14 23.73 42.67
CA GLY A 28 -61.96 22.40 42.12
C GLY A 28 -61.72 22.25 40.60
N TYR A 29 -60.76 23.00 40.00
CA TYR A 29 -60.29 22.68 38.65
C TYR A 29 -59.31 21.49 38.73
N ARG A 30 -59.76 20.32 38.33
CA ARG A 30 -58.87 19.16 38.21
C ARG A 30 -58.15 19.29 36.87
N GLY A 31 -56.82 19.56 36.88
CA GLY A 31 -55.96 19.64 35.70
C GLY A 31 -55.20 20.95 35.55
N VAL A 32 -54.52 21.14 34.40
CA VAL A 32 -53.77 22.37 34.08
C VAL A 32 -54.66 23.58 33.91
N PRO A 33 -54.39 24.75 34.47
CA PRO A 33 -55.24 25.94 34.36
C PRO A 33 -55.41 26.40 32.91
N PRO A 34 -56.50 27.12 32.59
CA PRO A 34 -56.79 27.53 31.18
C PRO A 34 -55.76 28.54 30.61
N THR A 35 -55.00 29.20 31.47
CA THR A 35 -53.91 30.08 31.05
C THR A 35 -52.66 29.82 31.85
N VAL A 36 -51.56 29.46 31.15
CA VAL A 36 -50.23 29.25 31.75
C VAL A 36 -49.26 30.33 31.29
N ARG A 37 -48.52 30.94 32.20
CA ARG A 37 -47.56 32.01 31.94
C ARG A 37 -46.15 31.47 31.73
N VAL A 38 -45.47 31.98 30.67
CA VAL A 38 -44.08 31.64 30.36
C VAL A 38 -43.24 32.88 30.38
N GLY A 39 -42.10 32.84 31.04
CA GLY A 39 -41.17 33.99 31.14
C GLY A 39 -40.14 33.96 30.06
N GLY A 40 -39.87 35.05 29.38
CA GLY A 40 -38.74 35.24 28.45
C GLY A 40 -37.77 36.30 28.95
N LEU A 41 -36.48 35.96 28.96
CA LEU A 41 -35.37 36.87 29.28
C LEU A 41 -34.55 37.10 28.03
N PHE A 42 -34.70 38.27 27.41
CA PHE A 42 -34.04 38.58 26.14
C PHE A 42 -33.17 39.83 26.19
N ASP A 43 -32.23 39.97 25.25
CA ASP A 43 -31.37 41.16 25.19
C ASP A 43 -32.16 42.37 24.66
N ALA A 44 -31.97 43.50 25.32
CA ALA A 44 -32.65 44.78 24.95
C ALA A 44 -32.30 45.31 23.57
N THR A 45 -31.25 44.74 22.94
CA THR A 45 -30.73 45.19 21.61
C THR A 45 -31.47 44.61 20.41
N SER A 46 -32.30 43.57 20.61
CA SER A 46 -33.00 42.91 19.50
C SER A 46 -34.40 42.45 19.93
N ASN A 47 -35.43 43.02 19.29
CA ASN A 47 -36.83 42.56 19.51
C ASN A 47 -37.15 41.27 18.74
N ASP A 48 -36.20 40.69 18.01
CA ASP A 48 -36.47 39.52 17.15
C ASP A 48 -36.74 38.24 17.95
N HIS A 49 -36.05 38.08 19.09
CA HIS A 49 -36.26 36.94 19.99
C HIS A 49 -37.66 37.00 20.66
N GLU A 50 -38.08 38.18 21.12
CA GLU A 50 -39.39 38.41 21.68
C GLU A 50 -40.51 38.08 20.65
N ARG A 51 -40.34 38.58 19.44
CA ARG A 51 -41.27 38.29 18.32
C ARG A 51 -41.31 36.81 17.97
N ALA A 52 -40.18 36.14 17.84
CA ALA A 52 -40.10 34.73 17.51
C ALA A 52 -40.78 33.86 18.58
N PHE A 53 -40.54 34.19 19.85
CA PHE A 53 -41.17 33.48 20.96
C PHE A 53 -42.66 33.74 21.05
N THR A 54 -43.12 34.99 20.84
CA THR A 54 -44.57 35.34 20.77
C THR A 54 -45.24 34.58 19.65
N TYR A 55 -44.65 34.57 18.44
CA TYR A 55 -45.18 33.82 17.30
C TYR A 55 -45.26 32.32 17.60
N ALA A 56 -44.24 31.78 18.25
CA ALA A 56 -44.25 30.34 18.64
C ALA A 56 -45.43 30.01 19.56
N LEU A 57 -45.68 30.84 20.59
CA LEU A 57 -46.81 30.65 21.51
C LEU A 57 -48.15 30.83 20.82
N GLU A 58 -48.33 31.86 19.98
CA GLU A 58 -49.53 32.07 19.19
C GLU A 58 -49.83 30.85 18.30
N ARG A 59 -48.79 30.31 17.64
CA ARG A 59 -48.93 29.13 16.77
C ARG A 59 -49.30 27.86 17.54
N ILE A 60 -48.77 27.71 18.76
CA ILE A 60 -49.10 26.60 19.64
C ILE A 60 -50.55 26.73 20.13
N ASN A 61 -50.94 27.92 20.53
CA ASN A 61 -52.32 28.22 20.98
C ASN A 61 -53.40 28.00 19.91
N LEU A 62 -53.03 28.19 18.64
CA LEU A 62 -53.91 27.92 17.49
C LEU A 62 -53.98 26.42 17.12
N ASN A 63 -53.11 25.60 17.68
CA ASN A 63 -53.10 24.17 17.37
C ASN A 63 -53.68 23.32 18.49
N ASN A 64 -54.96 22.96 18.34
CA ASN A 64 -55.69 22.16 19.28
C ASN A 64 -55.12 20.74 19.52
N ASP A 65 -54.25 20.23 18.61
CA ASP A 65 -53.60 18.92 18.79
C ASP A 65 -52.45 18.99 19.81
N VAL A 66 -51.91 20.20 20.08
CA VAL A 66 -50.83 20.40 21.03
C VAL A 66 -51.33 20.77 22.41
N LEU A 67 -52.24 21.75 22.53
CA LEU A 67 -52.86 22.20 23.76
C LEU A 67 -54.34 22.50 23.55
N PRO A 68 -55.22 21.51 23.78
CA PRO A 68 -56.65 21.66 23.46
C PRO A 68 -57.44 22.55 24.46
N ARG A 69 -56.95 22.68 25.70
CA ARG A 69 -57.67 23.37 26.78
C ARG A 69 -56.93 24.50 27.43
N THR A 70 -55.64 24.61 27.21
CA THR A 70 -54.78 25.58 27.86
C THR A 70 -54.16 26.56 26.87
N THR A 71 -54.16 27.82 27.17
CA THR A 71 -53.47 28.87 26.38
C THR A 71 -52.18 29.32 27.08
N LEU A 72 -51.09 29.49 26.32
CA LEU A 72 -49.83 30.00 26.80
C LEU A 72 -49.75 31.52 26.64
N SER A 73 -49.35 32.23 27.67
CA SER A 73 -49.12 33.69 27.63
C SER A 73 -47.67 34.01 27.98
N ALA A 74 -47.02 34.91 27.24
CA ALA A 74 -45.63 35.30 27.49
C ALA A 74 -45.55 36.53 28.42
N ILE A 75 -44.56 36.55 29.27
CA ILE A 75 -44.11 37.73 30.02
C ILE A 75 -42.61 37.94 29.74
N PHE A 76 -42.24 39.11 29.27
CA PHE A 76 -40.89 39.42 28.85
C PHE A 76 -40.20 40.36 29.82
N GLN A 77 -38.89 40.19 30.00
CA GLN A 77 -37.98 41.10 30.67
C GLN A 77 -36.75 41.30 29.78
N ASN A 78 -36.44 42.57 29.49
CA ASN A 78 -35.28 42.88 28.65
C ASN A 78 -34.06 43.15 29.53
N LEU A 79 -32.94 42.52 29.16
CA LEU A 79 -31.69 42.55 29.86
C LEU A 79 -30.62 43.35 29.10
N LYS A 80 -29.76 44.03 29.85
CA LYS A 80 -28.51 44.54 29.28
C LYS A 80 -27.48 43.40 29.21
N PRO A 81 -26.70 43.26 28.13
CA PRO A 81 -25.68 42.25 28.03
C PRO A 81 -24.69 42.29 29.18
N ARG A 82 -24.37 41.13 29.79
CA ARG A 82 -23.44 40.94 30.91
C ARG A 82 -23.82 41.58 32.23
N ASP A 83 -25.07 41.98 32.43
CA ASP A 83 -25.54 42.54 33.68
C ASP A 83 -26.22 41.45 34.54
N SER A 84 -25.47 40.78 35.38
CA SER A 84 -25.93 39.69 36.27
C SER A 84 -26.90 40.17 37.34
N PHE A 85 -26.73 41.42 37.80
CA PHE A 85 -27.61 42.01 38.83
C PHE A 85 -29.00 42.31 38.27
N GLN A 86 -29.04 42.87 37.06
CA GLN A 86 -30.32 43.11 36.35
C GLN A 86 -31.03 41.79 36.04
N ALA A 87 -30.27 40.76 35.64
CA ALA A 87 -30.83 39.45 35.39
C ALA A 87 -31.43 38.81 36.64
N SER A 88 -30.82 38.89 37.77
CA SER A 88 -31.36 38.40 39.05
C SER A 88 -32.70 39.08 39.37
N LYS A 89 -32.78 40.41 39.22
CA LYS A 89 -34.03 41.17 39.44
C LYS A 89 -35.10 40.79 38.44
N ALA A 90 -34.73 40.60 37.17
CA ALA A 90 -35.65 40.24 36.08
C ALA A 90 -36.25 38.86 36.31
N VAL A 91 -35.44 37.84 36.68
CA VAL A 91 -35.97 36.51 37.03
C VAL A 91 -36.94 36.58 38.19
N CYS A 92 -36.58 37.31 39.29
CA CYS A 92 -37.46 37.48 40.43
C CYS A 92 -38.78 38.17 40.05
N SER A 93 -38.75 39.13 39.12
CA SER A 93 -39.94 39.75 38.61
C SER A 93 -40.85 38.76 37.87
N LEU A 94 -40.23 37.88 37.02
CA LEU A 94 -40.97 36.83 36.33
C LEU A 94 -41.59 35.81 37.30
N LEU A 95 -40.83 35.37 38.31
CA LEU A 95 -41.30 34.41 39.34
C LEU A 95 -42.45 34.99 40.15
N LYS A 96 -42.41 36.32 40.44
CA LYS A 96 -43.53 37.00 41.09
C LYS A 96 -44.83 36.98 40.29
N HIS A 97 -44.73 36.97 38.98
CA HIS A 97 -45.91 36.86 38.09
C HIS A 97 -46.41 35.41 37.89
N GLY A 98 -45.80 34.43 38.58
CA GLY A 98 -46.20 33.04 38.53
C GLY A 98 -45.97 32.37 37.17
N VAL A 99 -44.74 32.50 36.63
CA VAL A 99 -44.32 31.82 35.40
C VAL A 99 -43.97 30.35 35.65
N SER A 100 -44.33 29.45 34.77
CA SER A 100 -44.11 28.00 34.88
C SER A 100 -42.82 27.54 34.19
N MET A 101 -42.24 28.37 33.34
CA MET A 101 -40.96 28.14 32.69
C MET A 101 -40.27 29.49 32.42
N VAL A 102 -38.98 29.52 32.47
CA VAL A 102 -38.16 30.66 32.06
C VAL A 102 -37.26 30.27 30.87
N VAL A 103 -37.26 31.06 29.81
CA VAL A 103 -36.45 30.87 28.60
C VAL A 103 -35.41 31.97 28.47
N GLY A 104 -34.15 31.63 28.18
CA GLY A 104 -33.03 32.54 28.08
C GLY A 104 -32.40 32.84 29.44
N PRO A 105 -31.42 33.73 29.54
CA PRO A 105 -30.92 34.67 28.51
C PRO A 105 -29.88 34.05 27.60
N ARG A 106 -29.42 34.81 26.59
CA ARG A 106 -28.40 34.38 25.62
C ARG A 106 -26.97 34.44 26.19
N SER A 107 -26.69 35.45 27.00
CA SER A 107 -25.32 35.71 27.49
C SER A 107 -24.84 34.63 28.49
N PRO A 108 -23.76 33.87 28.22
CA PRO A 108 -23.27 32.80 29.10
C PRO A 108 -22.92 33.27 30.52
N SER A 109 -22.45 34.49 30.67
CA SER A 109 -22.09 35.08 31.96
C SER A 109 -23.28 35.31 32.88
N VAL A 110 -24.49 35.43 32.35
CA VAL A 110 -25.72 35.72 33.06
C VAL A 110 -26.59 34.46 33.25
N VAL A 111 -26.48 33.50 32.38
CA VAL A 111 -27.21 32.21 32.40
C VAL A 111 -27.05 31.49 33.74
N SER A 112 -25.85 31.49 34.32
CA SER A 112 -25.59 30.82 35.59
C SER A 112 -26.40 31.37 36.73
N VAL A 113 -26.58 32.69 36.81
CA VAL A 113 -27.38 33.36 37.82
C VAL A 113 -28.86 33.02 37.69
N VAL A 114 -29.38 33.09 36.45
CA VAL A 114 -30.76 32.72 36.12
C VAL A 114 -31.04 31.26 36.44
N SER A 115 -30.16 30.37 36.03
CA SER A 115 -30.23 28.93 36.30
C SER A 115 -30.23 28.63 37.80
N SER A 116 -29.34 29.25 38.57
CA SER A 116 -29.27 29.10 40.03
C SER A 116 -30.57 29.57 40.72
N THR A 117 -31.11 30.70 40.28
CA THR A 117 -32.36 31.24 40.84
C THR A 117 -33.54 30.34 40.52
N CYS A 118 -33.69 29.90 39.25
CA CYS A 118 -34.75 28.97 38.87
C CYS A 118 -34.61 27.62 39.56
N ASN A 119 -33.43 27.13 39.81
CA ASN A 119 -33.13 25.92 40.57
C ASN A 119 -33.61 26.05 42.05
N ALA A 120 -33.39 27.22 42.64
CA ALA A 120 -33.81 27.45 44.04
C ALA A 120 -35.37 27.41 44.22
N PHE A 121 -36.12 27.79 43.21
CA PHE A 121 -37.59 27.76 43.20
C PHE A 121 -38.20 26.56 42.51
N HIS A 122 -37.42 25.62 42.02
CA HIS A 122 -37.84 24.46 41.26
C HIS A 122 -38.64 24.80 39.99
N VAL A 123 -38.31 25.88 39.29
CA VAL A 123 -38.94 26.31 38.04
C VAL A 123 -38.04 25.90 36.86
N PRO A 124 -38.55 25.19 35.84
CA PRO A 124 -37.78 24.80 34.66
C PRO A 124 -37.19 26.01 33.96
N HIS A 125 -35.89 25.97 33.69
CA HIS A 125 -35.18 26.98 32.93
C HIS A 125 -34.69 26.35 31.60
N VAL A 126 -34.98 27.00 30.48
CA VAL A 126 -34.59 26.51 29.14
C VAL A 126 -33.58 27.44 28.49
N GLU A 127 -32.40 26.89 28.25
CA GLU A 127 -31.32 27.55 27.52
C GLU A 127 -31.41 27.26 26.04
N THR A 128 -31.23 28.28 25.18
CA THR A 128 -31.28 28.19 23.71
C THR A 128 -29.95 28.56 23.06
N SER A 129 -28.93 28.84 23.86
CA SER A 129 -27.62 29.28 23.42
C SER A 129 -26.52 28.27 23.74
N TRP A 130 -25.37 28.45 23.11
CA TRP A 130 -24.16 27.69 23.41
C TRP A 130 -23.81 27.77 24.90
N SER A 131 -23.50 26.64 25.51
CA SER A 131 -23.05 26.57 26.89
C SER A 131 -21.96 25.49 27.03
N THR A 132 -20.84 25.86 27.62
CA THR A 132 -19.73 24.93 27.93
C THR A 132 -19.98 24.14 29.22
N VAL A 133 -21.00 24.52 29.97
CA VAL A 133 -21.35 23.89 31.23
C VAL A 133 -22.04 22.56 30.97
N GLY A 134 -21.44 21.49 31.44
CA GLY A 134 -21.87 20.11 31.15
C GLY A 134 -20.87 19.33 30.27
N ALA A 135 -20.05 19.99 29.48
CA ALA A 135 -18.99 19.36 28.68
C ALA A 135 -17.82 18.86 29.55
N SER A 136 -17.58 19.46 30.71
CA SER A 136 -16.44 19.14 31.58
C SER A 136 -16.79 18.34 32.84
N GLY A 137 -18.06 17.98 33.04
CA GLY A 137 -18.50 17.24 34.25
C GLY A 137 -18.38 17.99 35.59
N VAL A 138 -17.83 19.21 35.56
CA VAL A 138 -17.62 20.06 36.75
C VAL A 138 -18.76 21.07 36.78
N GLY A 139 -19.53 21.10 37.87
CA GLY A 139 -20.59 22.08 38.11
C GLY A 139 -22.03 21.64 37.81
N SER A 140 -22.31 20.34 37.68
CA SER A 140 -23.68 19.83 37.48
C SER A 140 -24.58 19.95 38.71
N GLU A 141 -24.04 20.06 39.90
CA GLU A 141 -24.82 20.07 41.17
C GLU A 141 -25.73 21.30 41.36
N GLY A 142 -25.44 22.42 40.68
CA GLY A 142 -26.24 23.65 40.76
C GLY A 142 -27.31 23.85 39.64
N ARG A 143 -27.53 22.90 38.74
CA ARG A 143 -28.38 23.08 37.55
C ARG A 143 -29.44 21.99 37.34
N LEU A 144 -29.99 21.47 38.39
CA LEU A 144 -30.98 20.39 38.34
C LEU A 144 -32.24 20.74 37.50
N TYR A 145 -32.65 22.00 37.48
CA TYR A 145 -33.83 22.52 36.81
C TYR A 145 -33.53 23.25 35.48
N SER A 146 -32.29 23.12 34.92
CA SER A 146 -31.93 23.76 33.65
C SER A 146 -31.86 22.74 32.53
N LEU A 147 -32.47 23.06 31.40
CA LEU A 147 -32.50 22.27 30.17
C LEU A 147 -31.82 23.06 29.06
N ASN A 148 -31.01 22.43 28.24
CA ASN A 148 -30.41 23.09 27.08
C ASN A 148 -30.84 22.43 25.75
N VAL A 149 -31.60 23.18 24.94
CA VAL A 149 -32.07 22.71 23.62
C VAL A 149 -31.08 22.98 22.48
N PHE A 150 -29.99 23.73 22.77
CA PHE A 150 -28.88 23.89 21.84
C PHE A 150 -28.10 22.59 21.68
N PRO A 151 -27.51 22.27 20.48
CA PRO A 151 -26.67 21.11 20.28
C PRO A 151 -25.55 20.99 21.31
N HIS A 152 -25.38 19.77 21.91
CA HIS A 152 -24.34 19.52 22.91
C HIS A 152 -22.95 19.74 22.34
N PRO A 153 -22.04 20.46 23.03
CA PRO A 153 -20.69 20.80 22.55
C PRO A 153 -19.86 19.63 22.06
N ASP A 154 -19.79 18.51 22.78
CA ASP A 154 -19.00 17.35 22.38
C ASP A 154 -19.54 16.69 21.10
N VAL A 155 -20.86 16.67 20.91
CA VAL A 155 -21.47 16.10 19.71
C VAL A 155 -21.29 17.03 18.50
N LEU A 156 -21.33 18.35 18.74
CA LEU A 156 -21.06 19.36 17.71
C LEU A 156 -19.59 19.34 17.29
N SER A 157 -18.66 19.23 18.24
CA SER A 157 -17.22 19.07 17.96
C SER A 157 -16.96 17.84 17.08
N ARG A 158 -17.65 16.73 17.34
CA ARG A 158 -17.58 15.52 16.49
C ARG A 158 -18.10 15.76 15.08
N ALA A 159 -19.13 16.60 14.90
CA ALA A 159 -19.61 16.97 13.59
C ALA A 159 -18.58 17.79 12.80
N TYR A 160 -17.88 18.70 13.45
CA TYR A 160 -16.75 19.43 12.85
C TYR A 160 -15.59 18.51 12.52
N LEU A 161 -15.26 17.52 13.37
CA LEU A 161 -14.27 16.50 13.07
C LEU A 161 -14.63 15.74 11.78
N ASP A 162 -15.87 15.29 11.66
CA ASP A 162 -16.32 14.58 10.47
C ASP A 162 -16.25 15.46 9.21
N LEU A 163 -16.50 16.77 9.33
CA LEU A 163 -16.43 17.72 8.24
C LEU A 163 -14.98 18.02 7.82
N VAL A 164 -14.08 18.24 8.79
CA VAL A 164 -12.68 18.64 8.56
C VAL A 164 -11.83 17.44 8.14
N LEU A 165 -11.82 16.36 8.93
CA LEU A 165 -10.87 15.26 8.74
C LEU A 165 -11.44 14.10 7.90
N LYS A 166 -12.71 13.73 8.09
CA LYS A 166 -13.26 12.55 7.40
C LYS A 166 -13.80 12.86 6.01
N LYS A 167 -14.41 14.03 5.80
CA LYS A 167 -14.87 14.45 4.47
C LYS A 167 -13.69 14.78 3.57
N ASN A 168 -12.78 15.62 4.05
CA ASN A 168 -11.75 16.26 3.23
C ASN A 168 -10.39 15.58 3.34
N ARG A 169 -10.17 14.70 4.34
CA ARG A 169 -8.91 13.98 4.61
C ARG A 169 -7.69 14.90 4.70
N TRP A 170 -7.86 16.06 5.28
CA TRP A 170 -6.80 17.06 5.38
C TRP A 170 -5.64 16.56 6.25
N LYS A 171 -4.43 16.70 5.75
CA LYS A 171 -3.18 16.37 6.48
C LYS A 171 -2.69 17.56 7.32
N SER A 172 -3.04 18.78 6.90
CA SER A 172 -2.75 20.02 7.61
C SER A 172 -4.00 20.89 7.62
N VAL A 173 -4.26 21.59 8.73
CA VAL A 173 -5.38 22.50 8.89
C VAL A 173 -4.99 23.68 9.79
N THR A 174 -5.34 24.90 9.39
CA THR A 174 -5.19 26.09 10.20
C THR A 174 -6.54 26.52 10.75
N VAL A 175 -6.66 26.61 12.07
CA VAL A 175 -7.87 27.08 12.77
C VAL A 175 -7.66 28.52 13.19
N ILE A 176 -8.45 29.42 12.63
CA ILE A 176 -8.50 30.82 13.04
C ILE A 176 -9.61 30.96 14.07
N TYR A 177 -9.28 31.38 15.28
CA TYR A 177 -10.22 31.47 16.39
C TYR A 177 -10.20 32.83 17.08
N GLU A 178 -11.35 33.22 17.65
CA GLU A 178 -11.57 34.52 18.28
C GLU A 178 -11.61 34.43 19.82
N ASP A 179 -12.08 33.32 20.37
CA ASP A 179 -12.29 33.10 21.78
C ASP A 179 -11.75 31.75 22.28
N SER A 180 -11.65 31.61 23.61
CA SER A 180 -11.19 30.37 24.26
C SER A 180 -12.21 29.24 24.18
N GLU A 181 -13.48 29.51 23.86
CA GLU A 181 -14.53 28.49 23.68
C GLU A 181 -14.31 27.68 22.42
N SER A 182 -13.52 28.19 21.47
CA SER A 182 -13.05 27.48 20.28
C SER A 182 -12.37 26.16 20.59
N PHE A 183 -11.64 26.08 21.69
CA PHE A 183 -10.99 24.82 22.11
C PHE A 183 -12.02 23.74 22.47
N VAL A 184 -13.18 24.12 23.01
CA VAL A 184 -14.27 23.21 23.29
C VAL A 184 -15.00 22.82 21.99
N ARG A 185 -15.25 23.80 21.10
CA ARG A 185 -15.85 23.53 19.78
C ARG A 185 -15.00 22.62 18.92
N MET A 186 -13.67 22.77 18.96
CA MET A 186 -12.69 22.01 18.16
C MET A 186 -12.08 20.82 18.93
N LYS A 187 -12.51 20.50 20.14
CA LYS A 187 -11.94 19.47 21.02
C LYS A 187 -11.67 18.14 20.31
N GLU A 188 -12.66 17.63 19.59
CA GLU A 188 -12.50 16.34 18.89
C GLU A 188 -11.56 16.45 17.69
N VAL A 189 -11.51 17.59 17.01
CA VAL A 189 -10.58 17.85 15.92
C VAL A 189 -9.15 17.87 16.44
N LEU A 190 -8.90 18.57 17.53
CA LEU A 190 -7.57 18.68 18.16
C LEU A 190 -7.09 17.32 18.70
N ASN A 191 -7.95 16.59 19.40
CA ASN A 191 -7.60 15.29 19.97
C ASN A 191 -7.32 14.24 18.90
N THR A 192 -8.15 14.18 17.86
CA THR A 192 -8.03 13.18 16.81
C THR A 192 -6.87 13.48 15.87
N SER A 193 -6.62 14.78 15.56
CA SER A 193 -5.50 15.18 14.71
C SER A 193 -4.17 14.79 15.33
N PHE A 194 -4.03 14.97 16.65
CA PHE A 194 -2.85 14.51 17.38
C PHE A 194 -2.64 12.99 17.26
N ALA A 195 -3.72 12.21 17.36
CA ALA A 195 -3.67 10.75 17.27
C ALA A 195 -3.30 10.21 15.88
N ILE A 196 -3.70 10.92 14.80
CA ILE A 196 -3.44 10.51 13.41
C ILE A 196 -2.24 11.22 12.77
N GLY A 197 -1.52 12.06 13.53
CA GLY A 197 -0.36 12.81 13.05
C GLY A 197 -0.71 13.94 12.06
N ALA A 198 -1.95 14.41 12.02
CA ALA A 198 -2.34 15.57 11.22
C ALA A 198 -1.87 16.85 11.93
N MET A 199 -1.34 17.80 11.15
CA MET A 199 -0.84 19.06 11.68
C MET A 199 -1.99 20.05 11.83
N VAL A 200 -2.19 20.58 13.04
CA VAL A 200 -3.18 21.64 13.32
C VAL A 200 -2.48 22.88 13.80
N ASN A 201 -2.54 23.94 13.00
CA ASN A 201 -2.04 25.26 13.34
C ASN A 201 -3.16 26.09 13.97
N LEU A 202 -2.88 26.73 15.08
CA LEU A 202 -3.85 27.56 15.80
C LEU A 202 -3.45 29.03 15.69
N GLU A 203 -4.31 29.86 15.10
CA GLU A 203 -4.09 31.27 14.90
C GLU A 203 -5.15 32.10 15.65
N LEU A 204 -4.74 32.82 16.71
CA LEU A 204 -5.62 33.69 17.43
C LEU A 204 -5.90 34.97 16.62
N PHE A 205 -7.16 35.22 16.33
CA PHE A 205 -7.58 36.49 15.76
C PHE A 205 -7.70 37.57 16.84
N ASN A 206 -6.84 38.57 16.75
CA ASN A 206 -6.96 39.76 17.59
C ASN A 206 -7.50 40.92 16.73
N PRO A 207 -8.60 41.59 17.15
CA PRO A 207 -9.18 42.73 16.41
C PRO A 207 -8.23 43.87 16.12
N SER A 208 -7.08 43.95 16.84
CA SER A 208 -6.04 44.96 16.60
C SER A 208 -5.17 44.66 15.38
N ILE A 209 -5.20 43.40 14.85
CA ILE A 209 -4.44 42.98 13.69
C ILE A 209 -5.39 42.97 12.49
N ALA A 210 -5.00 43.63 11.38
CA ALA A 210 -5.80 43.59 10.17
C ALA A 210 -5.90 42.14 9.63
N VAL A 211 -7.11 41.65 9.32
CA VAL A 211 -7.42 40.35 8.76
C VAL A 211 -6.50 39.98 7.59
N LYS A 212 -6.25 40.96 6.70
CA LYS A 212 -5.33 40.76 5.55
C LYS A 212 -3.89 40.39 5.96
N THR A 213 -3.40 40.90 7.07
CA THR A 213 -2.03 40.58 7.54
C THR A 213 -1.95 39.16 8.07
N LEU A 214 -2.99 38.72 8.79
CA LEU A 214 -3.12 37.35 9.26
C LEU A 214 -3.18 36.36 8.08
N LEU A 215 -4.05 36.61 7.11
CA LEU A 215 -4.22 35.77 5.94
C LEU A 215 -2.95 35.69 5.07
N LYS A 216 -2.22 36.83 4.89
CA LYS A 216 -0.91 36.81 4.19
C LYS A 216 0.12 35.93 4.87
N ARG A 217 0.14 35.88 6.20
CA ARG A 217 1.03 34.98 6.95
C ARG A 217 0.68 33.53 6.69
N ILE A 218 -0.62 33.17 6.69
CA ILE A 218 -1.12 31.84 6.40
C ILE A 218 -0.79 31.44 4.95
N ASP A 219 -0.97 32.31 3.99
CA ASP A 219 -0.62 32.11 2.59
C ASP A 219 0.90 31.88 2.40
N SER A 220 1.71 32.68 3.10
CA SER A 220 3.18 32.52 3.07
C SER A 220 3.63 31.16 3.66
N ALA A 221 2.87 30.62 4.61
CA ALA A 221 3.07 29.27 5.17
C ALA A 221 2.52 28.15 4.26
N LYS A 222 1.89 28.52 3.11
CA LYS A 222 1.27 27.60 2.14
C LYS A 222 0.22 26.67 2.75
N GLU A 223 -0.55 27.19 3.71
CA GLU A 223 -1.67 26.50 4.32
C GLU A 223 -2.96 26.76 3.54
N PHE A 224 -3.57 25.71 3.04
CA PHE A 224 -4.73 25.81 2.12
C PHE A 224 -6.05 25.41 2.78
N ASN A 225 -6.02 24.75 3.93
CA ASN A 225 -7.19 24.23 4.63
C ASN A 225 -7.43 25.07 5.88
N ILE A 226 -8.46 25.88 5.86
CA ILE A 226 -8.70 26.91 6.87
C ILE A 226 -10.05 26.65 7.55
N VAL A 227 -10.07 26.61 8.87
CA VAL A 227 -11.28 26.60 9.68
C VAL A 227 -11.46 28.01 10.28
N LEU A 228 -12.60 28.62 9.99
CA LEU A 228 -12.99 29.94 10.53
C LEU A 228 -13.92 29.75 11.71
N ASP A 229 -13.39 29.89 12.92
CA ASP A 229 -14.14 29.86 14.17
C ASP A 229 -14.24 31.28 14.78
N VAL A 230 -14.94 32.13 14.06
CA VAL A 230 -15.14 33.55 14.39
C VAL A 230 -16.63 33.88 14.41
N ALA A 231 -16.99 35.04 14.99
CA ALA A 231 -18.37 35.50 15.02
C ALA A 231 -18.96 35.59 13.59
N THR A 232 -20.24 35.22 13.43
CA THR A 232 -20.93 35.12 12.14
C THR A 232 -20.80 36.43 11.33
N GLU A 233 -20.92 37.56 11.97
CA GLU A 233 -20.85 38.88 11.35
C GLU A 233 -19.46 39.18 10.74
N ARG A 234 -18.40 38.55 11.24
CA ARG A 234 -17.02 38.74 10.76
C ARG A 234 -16.62 37.82 9.62
N VAL A 235 -17.34 36.71 9.42
CA VAL A 235 -17.01 35.74 8.37
C VAL A 235 -16.91 36.43 7.00
N VAL A 236 -17.81 37.38 6.69
CA VAL A 236 -17.79 38.12 5.42
C VAL A 236 -16.50 38.93 5.28
N GLU A 237 -16.04 39.59 6.34
CA GLU A 237 -14.77 40.34 6.38
C GLU A 237 -13.56 39.43 6.04
N PHE A 238 -13.52 38.20 6.59
CA PHE A 238 -12.48 37.21 6.26
C PHE A 238 -12.53 36.75 4.81
N LEU A 239 -13.71 36.48 4.27
CA LEU A 239 -13.88 36.06 2.88
C LEU A 239 -13.54 37.18 1.88
N GLU A 240 -13.89 38.44 2.21
CA GLU A 240 -13.51 39.61 1.41
C GLU A 240 -12.00 39.82 1.40
N ALA A 241 -11.36 39.78 2.54
CA ALA A 241 -9.90 39.86 2.64
C ALA A 241 -9.18 38.69 1.92
N ALA A 242 -9.70 37.48 2.01
CA ALA A 242 -9.18 36.33 1.29
C ALA A 242 -9.31 36.50 -0.25
N SER A 243 -10.43 37.03 -0.71
CA SER A 243 -10.64 37.30 -2.13
C SER A 243 -9.67 38.35 -2.68
N GLU A 244 -9.41 39.43 -1.92
CA GLU A 244 -8.46 40.47 -2.31
C GLU A 244 -6.99 40.00 -2.37
N ILE A 245 -6.61 39.02 -1.57
CA ILE A 245 -5.25 38.46 -1.56
C ILE A 245 -5.08 37.35 -2.59
N GLY A 246 -6.18 36.82 -3.17
CA GLY A 246 -6.14 35.70 -4.11
C GLY A 246 -6.26 34.32 -3.47
N MET A 247 -6.68 34.24 -2.21
CA MET A 247 -6.88 32.97 -1.47
C MET A 247 -8.26 32.35 -1.73
N MET A 248 -8.98 32.73 -2.78
CA MET A 248 -10.29 32.17 -3.15
C MET A 248 -10.22 31.33 -4.44
N THR A 249 -9.09 30.68 -4.65
CA THR A 249 -8.86 29.73 -5.77
C THR A 249 -9.29 28.31 -5.41
N GLU A 250 -9.28 27.41 -6.38
CA GLU A 250 -9.67 25.99 -6.22
C GLU A 250 -8.84 25.20 -5.19
N TYR A 251 -7.70 25.73 -4.78
CA TYR A 251 -6.80 25.09 -3.80
C TYR A 251 -7.23 25.36 -2.36
N TYR A 252 -7.93 26.49 -2.11
CA TYR A 252 -8.32 26.86 -0.76
C TYR A 252 -9.64 26.24 -0.36
N ASN A 253 -9.68 25.72 0.84
CA ASN A 253 -10.85 25.12 1.45
C ASN A 253 -11.13 25.82 2.78
N TYR A 254 -12.36 26.27 2.95
CA TYR A 254 -12.84 26.94 4.16
C TYR A 254 -13.93 26.11 4.82
N VAL A 255 -13.82 25.92 6.12
CA VAL A 255 -14.89 25.39 6.97
C VAL A 255 -15.30 26.47 7.95
N ILE A 256 -16.55 26.86 7.94
CA ILE A 256 -17.10 27.88 8.83
C ILE A 256 -17.87 27.16 9.94
N THR A 257 -17.56 27.49 11.19
CA THR A 257 -18.16 26.83 12.36
C THR A 257 -19.50 27.40 12.77
N SER A 258 -19.83 28.63 12.33
CA SER A 258 -21.14 29.22 12.60
C SER A 258 -22.28 28.39 12.00
N LEU A 259 -23.30 28.07 12.79
CA LEU A 259 -24.52 27.37 12.36
C LEU A 259 -25.45 28.28 11.55
N ASP A 260 -25.20 29.59 11.55
CA ASP A 260 -25.97 30.64 10.89
C ASP A 260 -25.29 31.19 9.61
N THR A 261 -24.30 30.48 9.10
CA THR A 261 -23.56 30.86 7.86
C THR A 261 -24.51 31.14 6.69
N HIS A 262 -25.65 30.47 6.62
CA HIS A 262 -26.65 30.62 5.56
C HIS A 262 -27.35 32.00 5.58
N THR A 263 -27.22 32.78 6.67
CA THR A 263 -27.80 34.13 6.78
C THR A 263 -26.88 35.22 6.23
N LEU A 264 -25.64 34.87 5.83
CA LEU A 264 -24.67 35.80 5.33
C LEU A 264 -24.95 36.20 3.86
N ASP A 265 -24.73 37.45 3.54
CA ASP A 265 -24.76 37.91 2.14
C ASP A 265 -23.45 37.51 1.43
N VAL A 266 -23.55 36.44 0.67
CA VAL A 266 -22.43 35.86 -0.10
C VAL A 266 -22.50 36.19 -1.60
N SER A 267 -23.29 37.20 -1.97
CA SER A 267 -23.48 37.59 -3.39
C SER A 267 -22.17 37.91 -4.12
N LYS A 268 -21.18 38.44 -3.41
CA LYS A 268 -19.84 38.77 -3.93
C LYS A 268 -18.99 37.54 -4.24
N PHE A 269 -19.28 36.36 -3.63
CA PHE A 269 -18.46 35.16 -3.70
C PHE A 269 -19.08 34.06 -4.57
N LYS A 270 -20.13 34.30 -5.29
CA LYS A 270 -20.86 33.31 -6.11
C LYS A 270 -20.02 32.66 -7.21
N ASN A 271 -18.98 33.33 -7.68
CA ASN A 271 -18.09 32.84 -8.73
C ASN A 271 -16.72 32.38 -8.19
N THR A 272 -16.60 32.17 -6.88
CA THR A 272 -15.36 31.68 -6.29
C THR A 272 -15.13 30.21 -6.63
N LEU A 273 -13.86 29.84 -6.83
CA LEU A 273 -13.44 28.46 -7.03
C LEU A 273 -13.12 27.76 -5.71
N ALA A 274 -12.98 28.52 -4.62
CA ALA A 274 -12.70 27.98 -3.29
C ALA A 274 -13.89 27.16 -2.76
N ASN A 275 -13.59 26.09 -2.06
CA ASN A 275 -14.60 25.26 -1.41
C ASN A 275 -14.94 25.82 -0.03
N VAL A 276 -16.13 26.41 0.14
CA VAL A 276 -16.59 26.95 1.41
C VAL A 276 -17.73 26.08 1.93
N SER A 277 -17.51 25.42 3.07
CA SER A 277 -18.45 24.48 3.68
C SER A 277 -18.85 24.91 5.09
N ALA A 278 -20.06 24.63 5.51
CA ALA A 278 -20.55 24.86 6.87
C ALA A 278 -21.59 23.82 7.29
N LEU A 279 -21.94 23.82 8.57
CA LEU A 279 -23.06 23.06 9.12
C LEU A 279 -24.23 23.98 9.42
N ARG A 280 -25.42 23.51 9.18
CA ARG A 280 -26.67 24.23 9.45
C ARG A 280 -27.63 23.30 10.20
N LEU A 281 -28.15 23.78 11.34
CA LEU A 281 -29.10 23.00 12.15
C LEU A 281 -30.50 23.03 11.55
N VAL A 282 -30.92 24.16 11.04
CA VAL A 282 -32.27 24.38 10.50
C VAL A 282 -32.34 23.88 9.05
N ASP A 283 -33.37 23.08 8.72
CA ASP A 283 -33.58 22.55 7.37
C ASP A 283 -34.60 23.42 6.59
N LEU A 284 -34.11 24.48 5.94
CA LEU A 284 -34.93 25.43 5.19
C LEU A 284 -35.60 24.84 3.93
N GLU A 285 -35.16 23.66 3.49
CA GLU A 285 -35.68 23.05 2.25
C GLU A 285 -36.91 22.22 2.50
N LYS A 286 -37.21 21.84 3.77
CA LYS A 286 -38.45 21.10 4.11
C LYS A 286 -39.69 21.92 3.87
N TRP A 287 -40.70 21.25 3.30
CA TRP A 287 -41.98 21.89 2.99
C TRP A 287 -42.66 22.48 4.24
N ASP A 288 -42.66 21.76 5.35
CA ASP A 288 -43.20 22.20 6.64
C ASP A 288 -42.56 23.50 7.11
N MET A 289 -41.24 23.63 6.93
CA MET A 289 -40.48 24.82 7.28
C MET A 289 -40.84 26.00 6.37
N LYS A 290 -40.89 25.81 5.06
CA LYS A 290 -41.28 26.84 4.09
C LYS A 290 -42.67 27.39 4.36
N ARG A 291 -43.62 26.49 4.68
CA ARG A 291 -45.00 26.89 5.01
C ARG A 291 -45.03 27.70 6.31
N LEU A 292 -44.34 27.26 7.36
CA LEU A 292 -44.30 27.97 8.64
C LEU A 292 -43.67 29.36 8.48
N LEU A 293 -42.59 29.47 7.75
CA LEU A 293 -41.96 30.77 7.48
C LEU A 293 -42.86 31.69 6.64
N HIS A 294 -43.60 31.16 5.70
CA HIS A 294 -44.58 31.92 4.94
C HIS A 294 -45.73 32.41 5.85
N ASP A 295 -46.24 31.56 6.73
CA ASP A 295 -47.28 31.93 7.68
C ASP A 295 -46.77 32.99 8.68
N TRP A 296 -45.52 32.87 9.14
CA TRP A 296 -44.85 33.83 10.02
C TRP A 296 -44.64 35.18 9.31
N THR A 297 -44.15 35.19 8.08
CA THR A 297 -43.98 36.39 7.27
C THR A 297 -45.34 37.10 7.06
N ASN A 298 -46.37 36.35 6.79
CA ASN A 298 -47.72 36.91 6.62
C ASN A 298 -48.28 37.49 7.95
N SER A 299 -47.97 36.89 9.09
CA SER A 299 -48.33 37.43 10.41
C SER A 299 -47.59 38.75 10.67
N GLU A 300 -46.27 38.83 10.41
CA GLU A 300 -45.46 40.06 10.57
C GLU A 300 -45.97 41.18 9.65
N LEU A 301 -46.32 40.87 8.41
CA LEU A 301 -46.86 41.86 7.45
C LEU A 301 -48.24 42.38 7.91
N ARG A 302 -49.10 41.56 8.54
CA ARG A 302 -50.37 42.03 9.10
C ARG A 302 -50.22 43.05 10.22
N PHE A 303 -49.11 42.95 10.96
CA PHE A 303 -48.74 43.93 11.99
C PHE A 303 -47.94 45.11 11.43
N GLY A 304 -47.86 45.30 10.10
CA GLY A 304 -47.12 46.41 9.46
C GLY A 304 -45.58 46.32 9.63
N ARG A 305 -45.06 45.12 9.89
CA ARG A 305 -43.63 44.88 10.14
C ARG A 305 -42.93 44.37 8.87
N LYS A 306 -41.62 44.44 8.83
CA LYS A 306 -40.80 43.98 7.70
C LYS A 306 -40.95 42.47 7.50
N ALA A 307 -41.09 42.01 6.26
CA ALA A 307 -41.18 40.59 5.94
C ALA A 307 -39.88 39.89 6.41
N LEU A 308 -40.03 38.68 6.99
CA LEU A 308 -38.92 37.83 7.34
C LEU A 308 -38.48 37.12 6.07
N GLU A 309 -37.24 37.32 5.65
CA GLU A 309 -36.69 36.53 4.55
C GLU A 309 -36.38 35.10 4.96
N LEU A 310 -36.64 34.14 4.09
CA LEU A 310 -36.44 32.71 4.32
C LEU A 310 -35.00 32.38 4.72
N THR A 311 -34.03 33.15 4.18
CA THR A 311 -32.62 33.02 4.44
C THR A 311 -32.17 33.69 5.74
N ALA A 312 -33.00 34.52 6.37
CA ALA A 312 -32.65 35.29 7.55
C ALA A 312 -32.97 34.59 8.88
N LEU A 313 -33.55 33.36 8.86
CA LEU A 313 -33.88 32.63 10.08
C LEU A 313 -32.63 32.14 10.79
N LYS A 314 -32.24 32.78 11.89
CA LYS A 314 -31.15 32.35 12.77
C LYS A 314 -31.55 31.11 13.58
N THR A 315 -30.56 30.27 13.86
CA THR A 315 -30.73 29.04 14.64
C THR A 315 -31.37 29.28 16.01
N GLU A 316 -31.01 30.36 16.69
CA GLU A 316 -31.56 30.72 18.00
C GLU A 316 -33.07 30.98 17.95
N LEU A 317 -33.58 31.65 16.92
CA LEU A 317 -35.04 31.90 16.76
C LEU A 317 -35.81 30.60 16.56
N ALA A 318 -35.21 29.64 15.81
CA ALA A 318 -35.81 28.30 15.67
C ALA A 318 -35.79 27.49 16.98
N LEU A 319 -34.75 27.66 17.80
CA LEU A 319 -34.61 27.00 19.09
C LEU A 319 -35.60 27.57 20.13
N LEU A 320 -35.95 28.88 20.07
CA LEU A 320 -36.99 29.46 20.90
C LEU A 320 -38.36 28.82 20.58
N PHE A 321 -38.68 28.61 19.30
CA PHE A 321 -39.85 27.89 18.90
C PHE A 321 -39.85 26.44 19.44
N ASP A 322 -38.72 25.75 19.31
CA ASP A 322 -38.57 24.38 19.79
C ASP A 322 -38.70 24.29 21.33
N ALA A 323 -38.17 25.28 22.05
CA ALA A 323 -38.33 25.36 23.51
C ALA A 323 -39.78 25.55 23.94
N ALA A 324 -40.51 26.43 23.23
CA ALA A 324 -41.95 26.60 23.48
C ALA A 324 -42.76 25.33 23.19
N MET A 325 -42.43 24.63 22.11
CA MET A 325 -43.07 23.37 21.71
C MET A 325 -42.79 22.24 22.67
N LEU A 326 -41.51 22.13 23.16
CA LEU A 326 -41.13 21.16 24.20
C LEU A 326 -41.93 21.36 25.48
N PHE A 327 -42.04 22.62 25.92
CA PHE A 327 -42.85 22.98 27.08
C PHE A 327 -44.32 22.66 26.89
N ALA A 328 -44.93 23.07 25.77
CA ALA A 328 -46.32 22.83 25.47
C ALA A 328 -46.68 21.35 25.44
N ARG A 329 -45.79 20.53 24.82
CA ARG A 329 -46.04 19.09 24.80
C ARG A 329 -45.89 18.43 26.18
N ALA A 330 -44.90 18.88 26.96
CA ALA A 330 -44.74 18.38 28.33
C ALA A 330 -45.95 18.76 29.20
N LEU A 331 -46.50 19.98 29.00
CA LEU A 331 -47.70 20.45 29.68
C LEU A 331 -48.97 19.66 29.29
N HIS A 332 -49.10 19.35 27.99
CA HIS A 332 -50.18 18.46 27.49
C HIS A 332 -50.14 17.10 28.16
N ASP A 333 -48.98 16.49 28.29
CA ASP A 333 -48.82 15.19 28.97
C ASP A 333 -49.09 15.27 30.48
N MET A 334 -49.20 16.49 31.01
CA MET A 334 -49.56 16.77 32.42
C MET A 334 -51.05 17.13 32.62
N GLU A 335 -51.85 17.24 31.56
CA GLU A 335 -53.31 17.61 31.69
C GLU A 335 -54.14 16.67 32.56
N HIS A 336 -53.64 15.45 32.79
CA HIS A 336 -54.34 14.44 33.62
C HIS A 336 -53.82 14.38 35.06
N ILE A 337 -52.88 15.27 35.44
CA ILE A 337 -52.34 15.34 36.81
C ILE A 337 -53.28 16.18 37.65
N GLU A 338 -53.83 15.58 38.71
CA GLU A 338 -54.64 16.28 39.70
C GLU A 338 -53.77 17.30 40.47
N ASN A 339 -54.22 18.50 40.61
CA ASN A 339 -53.61 19.60 41.36
C ASN A 339 -52.40 20.27 40.72
N PHE A 340 -52.45 20.68 39.44
CA PHE A 340 -51.47 21.63 38.87
C PHE A 340 -51.80 23.06 39.27
N GLU A 341 -51.02 23.60 40.25
CA GLU A 341 -51.17 24.98 40.75
C GLU A 341 -50.07 25.88 40.22
N LEU A 342 -50.50 27.05 39.65
CA LEU A 342 -49.56 28.16 39.39
C LEU A 342 -49.32 28.95 40.66
N LYS A 343 -48.03 29.00 41.07
CA LYS A 343 -47.61 29.69 42.28
C LYS A 343 -46.77 30.92 41.93
N SER A 344 -47.09 32.06 42.54
CA SER A 344 -46.20 33.21 42.49
C SER A 344 -45.17 33.14 43.62
N PHE A 345 -43.94 33.54 43.34
CA PHE A 345 -42.81 33.40 44.26
C PHE A 345 -42.25 34.78 44.61
N ASN A 346 -41.97 35.00 45.86
CA ASN A 346 -41.12 36.14 46.31
C ASN A 346 -39.72 35.65 46.54
N CYS A 347 -38.76 36.24 45.84
CA CYS A 347 -37.33 35.86 45.97
C CYS A 347 -36.74 36.05 47.38
N ASP A 348 -37.38 36.80 48.21
CA ASP A 348 -36.96 37.02 49.60
C ASP A 348 -37.29 35.83 50.53
N ILE A 349 -38.16 34.92 50.09
CA ILE A 349 -38.67 33.79 50.89
C ILE A 349 -38.39 32.49 50.15
N PRO A 350 -37.63 31.56 50.73
CA PRO A 350 -37.40 30.25 50.10
C PRO A 350 -38.74 29.52 49.91
N ALA A 351 -39.05 29.13 48.70
CA ALA A 351 -40.28 28.37 48.43
C ALA A 351 -40.01 27.49 47.19
N ASN A 352 -40.51 26.24 47.23
CA ASN A 352 -40.34 25.29 46.14
C ASN A 352 -41.68 25.09 45.41
N TRP A 353 -41.62 25.01 44.07
CA TRP A 353 -42.80 24.66 43.28
C TRP A 353 -43.00 23.14 43.24
N THR A 354 -44.05 22.64 43.77
CA THR A 354 -44.37 21.19 43.91
C THR A 354 -44.50 20.51 42.54
N ASN A 355 -45.06 21.20 41.52
CA ASN A 355 -45.24 20.67 40.18
C ASN A 355 -43.98 20.83 39.25
N GLY A 356 -42.99 21.62 39.71
CA GLY A 356 -41.83 21.91 38.92
C GLY A 356 -40.95 20.70 38.55
N GLU A 357 -40.76 19.79 39.49
CA GLU A 357 -40.03 18.55 39.25
C GLU A 357 -40.74 17.63 38.26
N ALA A 358 -42.04 17.45 38.41
CA ALA A 358 -42.85 16.62 37.49
C ALA A 358 -42.83 17.18 36.08
N LEU A 359 -42.95 18.53 35.94
CA LEU A 359 -42.87 19.19 34.65
C LEU A 359 -41.46 19.03 34.02
N LEU A 360 -40.40 19.21 34.80
CA LEU A 360 -39.02 19.03 34.31
C LEU A 360 -38.80 17.61 33.80
N GLN A 361 -39.21 16.62 34.58
CA GLN A 361 -39.08 15.21 34.17
C GLN A 361 -39.84 14.90 32.87
N ARG A 362 -41.03 15.47 32.72
CA ARG A 362 -41.80 15.34 31.47
C ARG A 362 -41.07 16.04 30.33
N MET A 363 -40.52 17.24 30.51
CA MET A 363 -39.72 17.94 29.50
C MET A 363 -38.50 17.13 29.07
N LYS A 364 -37.86 16.40 29.98
CA LYS A 364 -36.73 15.50 29.62
C LYS A 364 -37.15 14.27 28.82
N THR A 365 -38.30 13.69 29.09
CA THR A 365 -38.76 12.42 28.49
C THR A 365 -39.53 12.60 27.18
N VAL A 366 -40.14 13.76 26.98
CA VAL A 366 -40.94 14.06 25.80
C VAL A 366 -40.08 14.15 24.54
N GLN A 367 -40.62 13.60 23.45
CA GLN A 367 -39.98 13.70 22.12
C GLN A 367 -40.83 14.61 21.24
N VAL A 368 -40.20 15.66 20.75
CA VAL A 368 -40.89 16.66 19.91
C VAL A 368 -40.20 16.74 18.54
N LYS A 369 -40.98 16.89 17.50
CA LYS A 369 -40.46 17.27 16.17
C LYS A 369 -40.50 18.79 16.05
N GLY A 370 -39.38 19.45 16.36
CA GLY A 370 -39.25 20.89 16.26
C GLY A 370 -38.79 21.38 14.88
N LEU A 371 -38.55 22.67 14.77
CA LEU A 371 -38.02 23.31 13.57
C LEU A 371 -36.57 22.90 13.28
N THR A 372 -35.79 22.65 14.34
CA THR A 372 -34.41 22.17 14.26
C THR A 372 -34.33 20.64 14.15
N GLY A 373 -35.45 19.97 13.86
CA GLY A 373 -35.50 18.51 13.73
C GLY A 373 -36.02 17.82 15.00
N PRO A 374 -35.71 16.52 15.23
CA PRO A 374 -36.11 15.83 16.44
C PRO A 374 -35.42 16.44 17.66
N LEU A 375 -36.23 16.80 18.66
CA LEU A 375 -35.74 17.28 19.94
C LEU A 375 -35.91 16.18 20.99
N ARG A 376 -34.79 15.70 21.46
CA ARG A 376 -34.67 14.71 22.54
C ARG A 376 -33.58 15.18 23.50
N LEU A 377 -33.91 15.21 24.75
CA LEU A 377 -32.95 15.53 25.81
C LEU A 377 -32.48 14.22 26.47
N ASP A 378 -31.28 14.25 27.02
CA ASP A 378 -30.78 13.18 27.86
C ASP A 378 -31.22 13.35 29.33
N ASP A 379 -30.84 12.42 30.19
CA ASP A 379 -31.19 12.46 31.64
C ASP A 379 -30.64 13.71 32.31
N LYS A 380 -29.62 14.36 31.77
CA LYS A 380 -29.06 15.63 32.27
C LYS A 380 -29.76 16.84 31.69
N GLY A 381 -30.74 16.68 30.81
CA GLY A 381 -31.43 17.77 30.15
C GLY A 381 -30.66 18.43 29.02
N LEU A 382 -29.72 17.71 28.40
CA LEU A 382 -28.88 18.19 27.30
C LEU A 382 -29.30 17.53 25.97
N ARG A 383 -29.19 18.27 24.87
CA ARG A 383 -29.52 17.77 23.52
C ARG A 383 -28.33 17.08 22.88
N THR A 384 -28.30 15.73 22.93
CA THR A 384 -27.20 14.91 22.41
C THR A 384 -27.52 14.15 21.12
N ASP A 385 -28.80 14.11 20.72
CA ASP A 385 -29.29 13.46 19.47
C ASP A 385 -29.95 14.50 18.56
N PHE A 386 -29.27 14.83 17.46
CA PHE A 386 -29.74 15.79 16.47
C PHE A 386 -29.12 15.50 15.11
N SER A 387 -29.68 16.07 14.04
CA SER A 387 -29.16 16.02 12.69
C SER A 387 -28.92 17.43 12.15
N MET A 388 -27.87 17.59 11.34
CA MET A 388 -27.53 18.87 10.70
C MET A 388 -27.42 18.70 9.21
N ASN A 389 -27.63 19.77 8.47
CA ASN A 389 -27.37 19.83 7.05
C ASN A 389 -25.94 20.29 6.80
N VAL A 390 -25.25 19.61 5.88
CA VAL A 390 -23.98 20.09 5.32
C VAL A 390 -24.34 21.01 4.18
N ILE A 391 -23.85 22.23 4.23
CA ILE A 391 -24.07 23.25 3.20
C ILE A 391 -22.74 23.66 2.57
N GLU A 392 -22.77 23.95 1.28
CA GLU A 392 -21.63 24.48 0.52
C GLU A 392 -22.03 25.72 -0.26
N LEU A 393 -21.08 26.64 -0.41
CA LEU A 393 -21.28 27.83 -1.22
C LEU A 393 -21.26 27.47 -2.70
N LYS A 394 -22.32 27.79 -3.41
CA LYS A 394 -22.52 27.60 -4.83
C LYS A 394 -22.86 28.96 -5.49
N SER A 395 -23.00 28.97 -6.80
CA SER A 395 -23.38 30.18 -7.57
C SER A 395 -24.72 30.76 -7.14
N SER A 396 -25.66 30.00 -6.59
CA SER A 396 -26.96 30.43 -6.06
C SER A 396 -26.89 30.88 -4.60
N GLY A 397 -25.81 30.61 -3.87
CA GLY A 397 -25.65 30.81 -2.44
C GLY A 397 -25.31 29.52 -1.70
N PHE A 398 -25.55 29.46 -0.38
CA PHE A 398 -25.34 28.24 0.39
C PHE A 398 -26.44 27.22 0.11
N GLU A 399 -26.06 26.09 -0.49
CA GLU A 399 -26.95 24.97 -0.81
C GLU A 399 -26.67 23.76 0.07
N LYS A 400 -27.71 22.99 0.33
CA LYS A 400 -27.60 21.71 1.06
C LYS A 400 -27.02 20.63 0.15
N VAL A 401 -25.87 20.10 0.53
CA VAL A 401 -25.16 19.02 -0.18
C VAL A 401 -25.27 17.67 0.51
N GLY A 402 -25.59 17.67 1.80
CA GLY A 402 -25.68 16.43 2.57
C GLY A 402 -26.32 16.63 3.93
N THR A 403 -26.31 15.57 4.72
CA THR A 403 -26.79 15.57 6.11
C THR A 403 -25.77 14.87 7.02
N TRP A 404 -25.68 15.36 8.24
CA TRP A 404 -24.88 14.75 9.28
C TRP A 404 -25.76 14.28 10.44
N ASN A 405 -25.46 13.14 11.02
CA ASN A 405 -25.98 12.72 12.32
C ASN A 405 -24.93 11.91 13.11
N LYS A 406 -25.10 11.83 14.44
CA LYS A 406 -24.15 11.16 15.35
C LYS A 406 -23.88 9.69 15.00
N ARG A 407 -24.85 8.96 14.44
CA ARG A 407 -24.75 7.52 14.17
C ARG A 407 -24.08 7.20 12.85
N THR A 408 -24.38 7.97 11.80
CA THR A 408 -23.93 7.68 10.41
C THR A 408 -22.86 8.62 9.89
N GLY A 409 -22.52 9.69 10.64
CA GLY A 409 -21.64 10.74 10.16
C GLY A 409 -22.25 11.51 8.99
N ILE A 410 -21.42 12.03 8.09
CA ILE A 410 -21.85 12.79 6.91
C ILE A 410 -22.33 11.84 5.81
N ARG A 411 -23.49 12.16 5.24
CA ARG A 411 -24.05 11.51 4.03
C ARG A 411 -24.40 12.57 3.00
N PHE A 412 -23.75 12.49 1.83
CA PHE A 412 -24.04 13.38 0.71
C PHE A 412 -25.26 12.90 -0.09
N SER A 413 -25.94 13.86 -0.74
CA SER A 413 -27.01 13.54 -1.70
C SER A 413 -26.43 12.91 -2.97
N ARG A 414 -27.17 11.97 -3.59
CA ARG A 414 -26.73 11.34 -4.86
C ARG A 414 -26.59 12.38 -5.99
N ALA A 415 -27.48 13.36 -6.03
CA ALA A 415 -27.43 14.44 -7.00
C ALA A 415 -26.16 15.27 -6.87
N TYR A 416 -25.77 15.62 -5.64
CA TYR A 416 -24.54 16.36 -5.37
C TYR A 416 -23.29 15.57 -5.78
N MET A 417 -23.25 14.27 -5.47
CA MET A 417 -22.10 13.43 -5.84
C MET A 417 -21.94 13.37 -7.36
N LYS A 418 -23.03 13.20 -8.09
CA LYS A 418 -23.03 13.18 -9.55
C LYS A 418 -22.63 14.54 -10.14
N GLN A 419 -23.19 15.63 -9.65
CA GLN A 419 -22.84 16.98 -10.08
C GLN A 419 -21.36 17.30 -9.82
N LYS A 420 -20.82 16.92 -8.65
CA LYS A 420 -19.41 17.14 -8.32
C LYS A 420 -18.47 16.32 -9.22
N GLU A 421 -18.90 15.14 -9.62
CA GLU A 421 -18.17 14.29 -10.57
C GLU A 421 -18.18 14.91 -11.99
N GLU A 422 -19.32 15.46 -12.42
CA GLU A 422 -19.47 16.18 -13.70
C GLU A 422 -18.65 17.48 -13.70
N GLU A 423 -18.76 18.34 -12.67
CA GLU A 423 -17.98 19.56 -12.50
C GLU A 423 -16.46 19.27 -12.48
N LEU A 424 -16.04 18.18 -11.81
CA LEU A 424 -14.64 17.76 -11.79
C LEU A 424 -14.17 17.33 -13.18
N SER A 425 -15.01 16.60 -13.92
CA SER A 425 -14.71 16.18 -15.28
C SER A 425 -14.54 17.36 -16.22
N GLU A 426 -15.44 18.33 -16.17
CA GLU A 426 -15.36 19.56 -16.99
C GLU A 426 -14.14 20.41 -16.63
N ALA A 427 -13.83 20.57 -15.34
CA ALA A 427 -12.67 21.32 -14.88
C ALA A 427 -11.34 20.68 -15.33
N ILE A 428 -11.31 19.34 -15.43
CA ILE A 428 -10.14 18.58 -15.89
C ILE A 428 -9.99 18.71 -17.42
N GLN A 429 -11.08 18.60 -18.19
CA GLN A 429 -11.03 18.62 -19.67
C GLN A 429 -10.50 19.93 -20.26
N ASN A 430 -10.73 21.04 -19.60
CA ASN A 430 -10.34 22.37 -20.07
C ASN A 430 -8.96 22.86 -19.58
N ARG A 431 -8.20 21.97 -18.91
CA ARG A 431 -6.92 22.33 -18.29
C ARG A 431 -5.73 21.63 -18.95
N THR A 432 -4.64 22.40 -19.14
CA THR A 432 -3.31 21.86 -19.49
C THR A 432 -2.48 21.67 -18.23
N PHE A 433 -2.18 20.42 -17.90
CA PHE A 433 -1.38 20.06 -16.71
C PHE A 433 0.12 20.10 -17.02
N ARG A 434 0.90 20.64 -16.09
CA ARG A 434 2.36 20.60 -16.13
C ARG A 434 2.84 19.32 -15.48
N VAL A 435 3.54 18.50 -16.25
CA VAL A 435 3.98 17.16 -15.81
C VAL A 435 5.50 17.13 -15.79
N THR A 436 6.07 16.91 -14.60
CA THR A 436 7.50 16.76 -14.42
C THR A 436 7.93 15.29 -14.56
N THR A 437 9.10 15.06 -15.17
CA THR A 437 9.66 13.73 -15.40
C THR A 437 11.18 13.75 -15.40
N ILE A 438 11.79 12.54 -15.35
CA ILE A 438 13.24 12.33 -15.46
C ILE A 438 13.51 11.41 -16.65
N VAL A 439 14.63 11.62 -17.33
CA VAL A 439 15.08 10.69 -18.38
C VAL A 439 15.63 9.41 -17.75
N ASN A 440 14.82 8.36 -17.77
CA ASN A 440 15.21 7.02 -17.35
C ASN A 440 14.60 5.95 -18.28
N PRO A 441 15.40 5.26 -19.11
CA PRO A 441 14.90 4.19 -19.97
C PRO A 441 14.38 2.99 -19.14
N PRO A 442 13.26 2.35 -19.53
CA PRO A 442 12.39 2.60 -20.67
C PRO A 442 11.19 3.51 -20.37
N TYR A 443 11.15 4.16 -19.20
CA TYR A 443 9.99 4.92 -18.72
C TYR A 443 9.82 6.24 -19.49
N THR A 444 10.87 7.05 -19.51
CA THR A 444 10.91 8.30 -20.28
C THR A 444 12.28 8.45 -20.94
N MET A 445 12.28 8.66 -22.24
CA MET A 445 13.48 8.80 -23.07
C MET A 445 13.33 10.00 -24.00
N LEU A 446 14.45 10.57 -24.40
CA LEU A 446 14.48 11.54 -25.48
C LEU A 446 14.60 10.83 -26.84
N LYS A 447 13.77 11.22 -27.82
CA LYS A 447 13.88 10.73 -29.18
C LYS A 447 15.23 11.16 -29.79
N LYS A 448 15.73 10.39 -30.75
CA LYS A 448 17.02 10.67 -31.39
C LYS A 448 17.07 12.06 -32.08
N ASP A 449 15.92 12.55 -32.52
CA ASP A 449 15.69 13.84 -33.16
C ASP A 449 15.00 14.87 -32.23
N ALA A 450 15.13 14.71 -30.90
CA ALA A 450 14.51 15.57 -29.91
C ALA A 450 14.88 17.07 -30.07
N HIS A 451 16.05 17.37 -30.59
CA HIS A 451 16.51 18.75 -30.86
C HIS A 451 15.74 19.48 -31.98
N LEU A 452 15.09 18.72 -32.85
CA LEU A 452 14.25 19.25 -33.93
C LEU A 452 12.77 19.33 -33.58
N ARG A 453 12.34 18.76 -32.43
CA ARG A 453 10.96 18.67 -31.98
C ARG A 453 10.66 19.63 -30.84
N VAL A 454 9.42 20.04 -30.70
CA VAL A 454 8.95 20.96 -29.66
C VAL A 454 7.91 20.28 -28.77
N GLY A 455 7.91 20.65 -27.49
CA GLY A 455 6.92 20.15 -26.54
C GLY A 455 7.06 18.66 -26.23
N ASN A 456 5.93 17.97 -26.07
CA ASN A 456 5.86 16.56 -25.69
C ASN A 456 6.44 15.59 -26.74
N ASP A 457 6.44 16.00 -28.02
CA ASP A 457 6.97 15.17 -29.12
C ASP A 457 8.46 14.86 -29.02
N ARG A 458 9.19 15.56 -28.16
CA ARG A 458 10.60 15.27 -27.85
C ARG A 458 10.80 13.98 -27.07
N PHE A 459 9.75 13.55 -26.36
CA PHE A 459 9.82 12.41 -25.44
C PHE A 459 9.21 11.15 -26.05
N GLU A 460 9.69 10.01 -25.60
CA GLU A 460 9.10 8.68 -25.84
C GLU A 460 9.34 7.79 -24.61
N GLY A 461 8.55 6.76 -24.44
CA GLY A 461 8.70 5.82 -23.32
C GLY A 461 7.37 5.30 -22.80
N TYR A 462 7.45 4.38 -21.88
CA TYR A 462 6.28 3.78 -21.24
C TYR A 462 5.40 4.83 -20.55
N CYS A 463 6.01 5.72 -19.76
CA CYS A 463 5.28 6.76 -19.03
C CYS A 463 4.67 7.81 -19.96
N VAL A 464 5.31 8.10 -21.09
CA VAL A 464 4.77 9.02 -22.10
C VAL A 464 3.53 8.42 -22.75
N ASP A 465 3.60 7.16 -23.20
CA ASP A 465 2.45 6.46 -23.78
C ASP A 465 1.31 6.30 -22.76
N LEU A 466 1.62 6.07 -21.48
CA LEU A 466 0.63 5.99 -20.41
C LEU A 466 -0.07 7.34 -20.20
N MET A 467 0.68 8.45 -20.19
CA MET A 467 0.10 9.80 -20.09
C MET A 467 -0.77 10.15 -21.29
N ASP A 468 -0.35 9.79 -22.51
CA ASP A 468 -1.17 9.96 -23.71
C ASP A 468 -2.48 9.17 -23.63
N ALA A 469 -2.44 7.94 -23.13
CA ALA A 469 -3.63 7.13 -22.93
C ALA A 469 -4.56 7.72 -21.85
N LEU A 470 -4.01 8.21 -20.73
CA LEU A 470 -4.77 8.86 -19.68
C LEU A 470 -5.38 10.19 -20.17
N ALA A 471 -4.59 11.02 -20.85
CA ALA A 471 -5.04 12.30 -21.42
C ALA A 471 -6.18 12.09 -22.44
N LYS A 472 -6.05 11.10 -23.30
CA LYS A 472 -7.10 10.75 -24.28
C LYS A 472 -8.37 10.22 -23.63
N LYS A 473 -8.24 9.42 -22.56
CA LYS A 473 -9.39 8.81 -21.86
C LYS A 473 -10.16 9.83 -21.02
N ILE A 474 -9.43 10.65 -20.26
CA ILE A 474 -10.02 11.61 -19.33
C ILE A 474 -10.37 12.92 -20.06
N GLY A 475 -9.68 13.23 -21.17
CA GLY A 475 -9.94 14.41 -22.00
C GLY A 475 -9.15 15.65 -21.59
N PHE A 476 -8.01 15.52 -20.88
CA PHE A 476 -7.17 16.67 -20.52
C PHE A 476 -5.97 16.85 -21.46
N GLN A 477 -5.35 18.02 -21.40
CA GLN A 477 -4.08 18.31 -22.08
C GLN A 477 -2.94 18.35 -21.06
N TYR A 478 -1.72 18.08 -21.50
CA TYR A 478 -0.55 18.12 -20.62
C TYR A 478 0.72 18.58 -21.35
N SER A 479 1.65 19.15 -20.59
CA SER A 479 2.99 19.52 -21.07
C SER A 479 4.06 18.84 -20.20
N LEU A 480 4.95 18.06 -20.84
CA LEU A 480 6.09 17.43 -20.19
C LEU A 480 7.28 18.36 -20.07
N HIS A 481 7.90 18.42 -18.91
CA HIS A 481 9.20 19.06 -18.69
C HIS A 481 10.10 18.18 -17.83
N LEU A 482 11.40 18.35 -17.98
CA LEU A 482 12.38 17.66 -17.16
C LEU A 482 12.57 18.41 -15.85
N VAL A 483 12.68 17.66 -14.75
CA VAL A 483 13.01 18.23 -13.44
C VAL A 483 14.37 18.95 -13.50
N LYS A 484 14.45 20.09 -12.80
CA LYS A 484 15.62 21.01 -12.90
C LYS A 484 16.91 20.41 -12.36
N ASP A 485 16.83 19.66 -11.26
CA ASP A 485 17.98 19.07 -10.55
C ASP A 485 18.30 17.61 -10.92
N GLY A 486 17.45 16.97 -11.74
CA GLY A 486 17.63 15.58 -12.15
C GLY A 486 17.38 14.54 -11.04
N LEU A 487 16.72 14.91 -9.94
CA LEU A 487 16.48 14.05 -8.79
C LEU A 487 15.01 13.61 -8.67
N TYR A 488 14.79 12.41 -8.15
CA TYR A 488 13.45 11.87 -7.89
C TYR A 488 12.73 12.59 -6.76
N GLY A 489 13.44 12.92 -5.70
CA GLY A 489 12.95 13.56 -4.49
C GLY A 489 13.21 12.74 -3.23
N SER A 490 13.96 13.36 -2.32
CA SER A 490 14.26 12.88 -0.98
C SER A 490 14.40 14.08 -0.03
N PRO A 491 14.14 13.92 1.28
CA PRO A 491 14.41 14.97 2.25
C PRO A 491 15.91 15.21 2.35
N THR A 492 16.31 16.49 2.38
CA THR A 492 17.68 16.91 2.59
C THR A 492 18.00 16.96 4.08
N SER A 493 19.28 17.17 4.44
CA SER A 493 19.70 17.33 5.84
C SER A 493 19.04 18.54 6.54
N SER A 494 18.53 19.51 5.78
CA SER A 494 17.76 20.66 6.29
C SER A 494 16.26 20.36 6.48
N GLY A 495 15.79 19.18 6.11
CA GLY A 495 14.37 18.79 6.15
C GLY A 495 13.57 19.26 4.94
N GLU A 496 14.15 20.00 4.00
CA GLU A 496 13.50 20.40 2.76
C GLU A 496 13.55 19.26 1.74
N TRP A 497 12.56 19.19 0.85
CA TRP A 497 12.54 18.24 -0.26
C TRP A 497 13.36 18.75 -1.45
N ASN A 498 13.92 17.83 -2.23
CA ASN A 498 14.53 18.08 -3.52
C ASN A 498 13.76 17.38 -4.65
N GLY A 499 14.21 17.54 -5.89
CA GLY A 499 13.69 16.80 -7.03
C GLY A 499 12.26 17.09 -7.42
N MET A 500 11.63 16.13 -8.10
CA MET A 500 10.25 16.21 -8.56
C MET A 500 9.26 16.39 -7.41
N ILE A 501 9.53 15.83 -6.23
CA ILE A 501 8.67 15.98 -5.06
C ILE A 501 8.64 17.46 -4.63
N ARG A 502 9.76 18.17 -4.68
CA ARG A 502 9.80 19.62 -4.40
C ARG A 502 8.96 20.40 -5.41
N GLU A 503 9.11 20.13 -6.71
CA GLU A 503 8.31 20.81 -7.75
C GLU A 503 6.80 20.63 -7.56
N LEU A 504 6.37 19.46 -7.03
CA LEU A 504 4.97 19.21 -6.68
C LEU A 504 4.53 19.99 -5.44
N ILE A 505 5.34 20.04 -4.38
CA ILE A 505 5.06 20.78 -3.15
C ILE A 505 4.98 22.28 -3.46
N ASP A 506 5.93 22.79 -4.24
CA ASP A 506 5.99 24.20 -4.67
C ASP A 506 4.95 24.55 -5.75
N ARG A 507 4.20 23.53 -6.23
CA ARG A 507 3.19 23.65 -7.28
C ARG A 507 3.74 24.21 -8.60
N GLU A 508 5.02 24.01 -8.85
CA GLU A 508 5.63 24.26 -10.16
C GLU A 508 5.19 23.20 -11.19
N ALA A 509 4.90 21.97 -10.71
CA ALA A 509 4.30 20.90 -11.48
C ALA A 509 2.95 20.47 -10.87
N ASP A 510 2.04 20.02 -11.71
CA ASP A 510 0.73 19.49 -11.31
C ASP A 510 0.74 17.96 -11.16
N MET A 511 1.70 17.28 -11.81
CA MET A 511 1.91 15.82 -11.74
C MET A 511 3.38 15.48 -11.94
N ALA A 512 3.80 14.33 -11.39
CA ALA A 512 5.10 13.72 -11.69
C ALA A 512 4.89 12.28 -12.13
N ILE A 513 5.46 11.92 -13.28
CA ILE A 513 5.37 10.57 -13.83
C ILE A 513 6.73 10.07 -14.32
N VAL A 514 7.16 8.98 -13.71
CA VAL A 514 8.36 8.20 -14.05
C VAL A 514 8.29 6.89 -13.24
N ASP A 515 9.36 6.12 -13.12
CA ASP A 515 9.52 5.03 -12.15
C ASP A 515 9.62 5.54 -10.69
N LEU A 516 8.65 6.36 -10.30
CA LEU A 516 8.61 6.97 -8.98
C LEU A 516 7.98 6.00 -7.96
N THR A 517 8.84 5.40 -7.14
CA THR A 517 8.42 4.44 -6.12
C THR A 517 7.60 5.10 -5.03
N ILE A 518 6.42 4.53 -4.74
CA ILE A 518 5.58 4.93 -3.63
C ILE A 518 6.25 4.50 -2.33
N THR A 519 6.55 5.47 -1.45
CA THR A 519 7.15 5.23 -0.13
C THR A 519 6.39 6.02 0.93
N TYR A 520 6.39 5.52 2.17
CA TYR A 520 5.69 6.18 3.29
C TYR A 520 6.10 7.64 3.46
N VAL A 521 7.41 7.93 3.40
CA VAL A 521 7.94 9.29 3.57
C VAL A 521 7.45 10.23 2.46
N ARG A 522 7.40 9.74 1.20
CA ARG A 522 6.88 10.53 0.07
C ARG A 522 5.36 10.74 0.16
N GLU A 523 4.62 9.72 0.60
CA GLU A 523 3.16 9.79 0.78
C GLU A 523 2.73 10.81 1.84
N GLN A 524 3.61 11.13 2.80
CA GLN A 524 3.38 12.21 3.74
C GLN A 524 3.48 13.61 3.11
N ALA A 525 4.31 13.77 2.07
CA ALA A 525 4.58 15.05 1.44
C ALA A 525 3.70 15.32 0.22
N VAL A 526 3.39 14.29 -0.57
CA VAL A 526 2.60 14.36 -1.80
C VAL A 526 1.64 13.18 -1.87
N ASP A 527 0.61 13.28 -2.69
CA ASP A 527 -0.35 12.19 -2.90
C ASP A 527 0.06 11.34 -4.10
N PHE A 528 -0.19 10.03 -4.03
CA PHE A 528 0.04 9.11 -5.15
C PHE A 528 -1.27 8.53 -5.68
N THR A 529 -1.29 8.22 -6.97
CA THR A 529 -2.34 7.41 -7.57
C THR A 529 -2.20 5.94 -7.18
N MET A 530 -3.18 5.12 -7.53
CA MET A 530 -2.99 3.66 -7.58
C MET A 530 -1.76 3.35 -8.44
N PRO A 531 -0.95 2.34 -8.05
CA PRO A 531 0.26 2.00 -8.79
C PRO A 531 -0.09 1.50 -10.20
N PHE A 532 0.59 2.03 -11.21
CA PHE A 532 0.46 1.55 -12.59
C PHE A 532 1.40 0.37 -12.90
N MET A 533 2.39 0.12 -12.05
CA MET A 533 3.33 -1.01 -12.18
C MET A 533 3.85 -1.42 -10.80
N ASN A 534 3.89 -2.72 -10.56
CA ASN A 534 4.48 -3.28 -9.34
C ASN A 534 5.97 -3.59 -9.58
N THR A 535 6.79 -3.35 -8.59
CA THR A 535 8.23 -3.57 -8.59
C THR A 535 8.70 -4.03 -7.22
N GLY A 536 9.95 -4.45 -7.13
CA GLY A 536 10.63 -4.74 -5.87
C GLY A 536 12.14 -4.78 -6.12
N ILE A 537 12.92 -4.65 -5.07
CA ILE A 537 14.39 -4.72 -5.16
C ILE A 537 14.81 -6.16 -5.43
N SER A 538 15.68 -6.36 -6.42
CA SER A 538 16.28 -7.64 -6.76
C SER A 538 17.74 -7.47 -7.13
N ILE A 539 18.43 -8.57 -7.45
CA ILE A 539 19.87 -8.60 -7.73
C ILE A 539 20.08 -8.72 -9.24
N LEU A 540 20.75 -7.75 -9.83
CA LEU A 540 21.30 -7.83 -11.17
C LEU A 540 22.70 -8.41 -11.10
N PHE A 541 22.92 -9.49 -11.84
CA PHE A 541 24.19 -10.18 -11.88
C PHE A 541 24.60 -10.57 -13.30
N ARG A 542 25.88 -10.76 -13.53
CA ARG A 542 26.40 -11.27 -14.80
C ARG A 542 26.21 -12.78 -14.84
N LYS A 543 25.60 -13.31 -15.90
CA LYS A 543 25.51 -14.75 -16.11
C LYS A 543 26.88 -15.38 -16.04
N PRO A 544 27.10 -16.39 -15.18
CA PRO A 544 28.35 -17.12 -15.22
C PRO A 544 28.50 -17.76 -16.60
N LEU A 545 29.65 -17.57 -17.22
CA LEU A 545 30.01 -18.38 -18.37
C LEU A 545 30.17 -19.81 -17.83
N ILE A 546 29.45 -20.75 -18.42
CA ILE A 546 29.65 -22.18 -18.14
C ILE A 546 31.07 -22.43 -18.60
N GLY A 547 32.01 -22.52 -17.67
CA GLY A 547 33.43 -22.89 -17.96
C GLY A 547 33.41 -24.28 -18.59
N ASP A 548 34.28 -24.50 -19.60
CA ASP A 548 34.49 -25.81 -20.15
C ASP A 548 34.79 -26.78 -19.02
N ALA A 549 34.12 -27.93 -18.99
CA ALA A 549 34.39 -28.96 -18.01
C ALA A 549 35.86 -29.37 -18.08
N PRO A 550 36.55 -29.53 -16.95
CA PRO A 550 37.96 -29.95 -16.95
C PRO A 550 38.10 -31.31 -17.66
N LEU A 551 39.14 -31.48 -18.47
CA LEU A 551 39.36 -32.64 -19.36
C LEU A 551 39.25 -33.98 -18.62
N PHE A 552 39.57 -34.01 -17.31
CA PHE A 552 39.45 -35.21 -16.46
C PHE A 552 38.21 -35.27 -15.60
N SER A 553 37.11 -34.57 -16.01
CA SER A 553 35.83 -34.55 -15.30
C SER A 553 35.23 -35.95 -15.08
N PHE A 554 35.57 -36.92 -15.92
CA PHE A 554 35.13 -38.33 -15.75
C PHE A 554 35.71 -39.01 -14.49
N LEU A 555 36.76 -38.47 -13.85
CA LEU A 555 37.30 -39.02 -12.58
C LEU A 555 36.52 -38.51 -11.36
N PHE A 556 35.77 -37.43 -11.43
CA PHE A 556 35.07 -36.78 -10.31
C PHE A 556 33.89 -37.55 -9.71
N PRO A 557 33.20 -38.47 -10.46
CA PRO A 557 32.11 -39.26 -9.85
C PRO A 557 32.50 -40.05 -8.62
N PHE A 558 33.78 -40.45 -8.54
CA PHE A 558 34.38 -41.09 -7.35
C PHE A 558 35.48 -40.18 -6.75
N SER A 559 35.56 -40.17 -5.40
CA SER A 559 36.66 -39.53 -4.69
C SER A 559 37.98 -40.28 -4.94
N VAL A 560 39.10 -39.62 -4.76
CA VAL A 560 40.43 -40.24 -4.88
C VAL A 560 40.57 -41.44 -3.97
N ASP A 561 40.00 -41.39 -2.78
CA ASP A 561 40.01 -42.52 -1.83
C ASP A 561 39.33 -43.77 -2.41
N VAL A 562 38.16 -43.61 -3.05
CA VAL A 562 37.43 -44.73 -3.69
C VAL A 562 38.21 -45.31 -4.85
N TRP A 563 38.93 -44.51 -5.65
CA TRP A 563 39.81 -45.00 -6.68
C TRP A 563 41.00 -45.80 -6.09
N LEU A 564 41.57 -45.33 -5.01
CA LEU A 564 42.66 -46.04 -4.30
C LEU A 564 42.16 -47.36 -3.69
N TYR A 565 40.99 -47.35 -3.02
CA TYR A 565 40.41 -48.59 -2.49
C TYR A 565 40.04 -49.60 -3.60
N MET A 566 39.58 -49.13 -4.76
CA MET A 566 39.29 -50.00 -5.89
C MET A 566 40.57 -50.61 -6.47
N LEU A 567 41.67 -49.84 -6.56
CA LEU A 567 42.96 -50.34 -6.96
C LEU A 567 43.52 -51.38 -5.94
N THR A 568 43.42 -51.06 -4.64
CA THR A 568 43.87 -51.99 -3.60
C THR A 568 43.03 -53.27 -3.56
N ALA A 569 41.74 -53.21 -3.78
CA ALA A 569 40.85 -54.36 -3.89
C ALA A 569 41.21 -55.22 -5.09
N TYR A 570 41.49 -54.57 -6.27
CA TYR A 570 41.98 -55.30 -7.44
C TYR A 570 43.25 -56.05 -7.21
N LEU A 571 44.30 -55.46 -6.62
CA LEU A 571 45.57 -56.07 -6.33
C LEU A 571 45.47 -57.20 -5.27
N ALA A 572 44.70 -56.92 -4.19
CA ALA A 572 44.46 -57.88 -3.11
C ALA A 572 43.72 -59.09 -3.63
N LEU A 573 42.66 -58.87 -4.43
CA LEU A 573 41.90 -60.00 -5.00
C LEU A 573 42.76 -60.84 -5.96
N SER A 574 43.50 -60.21 -6.84
CA SER A 574 44.35 -60.85 -7.82
C SER A 574 45.43 -61.74 -7.09
N LEU A 575 45.99 -61.17 -6.02
CA LEU A 575 46.94 -61.93 -5.18
C LEU A 575 46.24 -63.09 -4.44
N TRP A 576 45.06 -62.84 -3.85
CA TRP A 576 44.32 -63.84 -3.12
C TRP A 576 43.82 -64.99 -4.03
N TYR A 577 43.39 -64.63 -5.24
CA TYR A 577 42.99 -65.55 -6.29
C TYR A 577 44.18 -66.43 -6.73
N CYS A 578 45.38 -65.84 -6.82
CA CYS A 578 46.61 -66.55 -7.11
C CYS A 578 46.98 -67.55 -5.98
N LEU A 579 46.90 -67.09 -4.75
CA LEU A 579 47.20 -67.99 -3.57
C LEU A 579 46.26 -69.16 -3.49
N LEU A 580 44.95 -68.92 -3.54
CA LEU A 580 43.94 -69.96 -3.45
C LEU A 580 43.99 -70.95 -4.62
N GLY A 581 44.29 -70.47 -5.82
CA GLY A 581 44.47 -71.30 -6.99
C GLY A 581 45.69 -72.33 -6.82
N ARG A 582 46.75 -71.84 -6.14
CA ARG A 582 47.90 -72.72 -5.80
C ARG A 582 47.60 -73.71 -4.68
N PHE A 583 46.75 -73.32 -3.73
CA PHE A 583 46.42 -74.24 -2.59
C PHE A 583 45.26 -75.20 -2.92
N SER A 584 44.49 -74.99 -3.96
CA SER A 584 43.33 -75.82 -4.29
C SER A 584 43.72 -77.03 -5.12
N PRO A 585 43.58 -78.24 -4.57
CA PRO A 585 43.93 -79.49 -5.31
C PRO A 585 42.95 -79.77 -6.50
N MET A 586 41.78 -79.21 -6.47
CA MET A 586 40.78 -79.32 -7.55
C MET A 586 41.07 -78.45 -8.79
N GLU A 587 41.56 -77.26 -8.56
CA GLU A 587 42.00 -76.39 -9.65
C GLU A 587 43.20 -76.98 -10.38
N ASN A 588 44.11 -77.57 -9.62
CA ASN A 588 45.27 -78.29 -10.16
C ASN A 588 44.94 -79.67 -10.87
N LYS A 589 43.86 -80.36 -10.46
CA LYS A 589 43.45 -81.57 -11.06
C LYS A 589 42.76 -81.48 -12.40
N HIS A 590 42.12 -80.44 -12.69
CA HIS A 590 41.44 -80.14 -14.01
C HIS A 590 42.47 -79.78 -15.05
N THR A 591 43.61 -79.28 -14.66
CA THR A 591 44.70 -78.92 -15.53
C THR A 591 45.68 -80.13 -15.74
N PHE A 592 45.78 -81.07 -14.78
CA PHE A 592 46.52 -82.29 -14.93
C PHE A 592 45.56 -83.41 -15.38
N GLY A 593 45.35 -83.58 -16.66
CA GLY A 593 44.77 -84.79 -17.22
C GLY A 593 45.73 -85.99 -16.91
N GLU A 594 45.15 -87.18 -16.66
CA GLU A 594 45.92 -88.45 -16.31
C GLU A 594 47.02 -88.89 -17.31
N ASN A 595 47.24 -88.17 -18.39
CA ASN A 595 48.27 -88.52 -19.46
C ASN A 595 48.91 -87.24 -20.03
N CYS A 596 49.55 -86.41 -19.21
CA CYS A 596 50.26 -85.22 -19.67
C CYS A 596 51.74 -85.50 -19.91
N GLU A 597 52.24 -85.21 -21.13
CA GLU A 597 53.73 -85.24 -21.44
C GLU A 597 54.42 -84.05 -20.79
N PRO A 598 55.74 -84.12 -20.51
CA PRO A 598 56.48 -83.05 -19.81
C PRO A 598 56.47 -81.69 -20.47
N LYS A 599 56.09 -81.52 -21.72
CA LYS A 599 56.02 -80.28 -22.48
C LYS A 599 54.73 -79.47 -22.15
N ASP A 600 53.69 -80.14 -21.69
CA ASP A 600 52.42 -79.53 -21.34
C ASP A 600 52.46 -78.84 -19.93
N LEU A 601 53.47 -79.12 -19.15
CA LEU A 601 53.62 -78.57 -17.76
C LEU A 601 54.04 -77.09 -17.78
N ASP A 602 54.80 -76.62 -18.79
CA ASP A 602 55.25 -75.25 -18.91
C ASP A 602 54.10 -74.43 -19.38
N ASP A 603 53.33 -74.93 -20.34
CA ASP A 603 52.11 -74.21 -20.86
C ASP A 603 51.02 -74.06 -19.77
N ILE A 604 50.85 -75.09 -18.93
CA ILE A 604 49.91 -75.05 -17.80
C ILE A 604 50.40 -74.15 -16.65
N ALA A 605 51.67 -74.10 -16.40
CA ALA A 605 52.30 -73.24 -15.42
C ALA A 605 52.11 -71.74 -15.83
N GLU A 606 52.10 -71.47 -17.11
CA GLU A 606 51.86 -70.14 -17.69
C GLU A 606 50.38 -69.74 -17.65
N GLU A 607 49.46 -70.70 -17.85
CA GLU A 607 48.00 -70.45 -17.67
C GLU A 607 47.61 -70.17 -16.23
N LEU A 608 48.22 -70.78 -15.27
CA LEU A 608 48.06 -70.57 -13.82
C LEU A 608 48.90 -69.42 -13.29
N GLY A 609 49.65 -68.76 -14.17
CA GLY A 609 50.54 -67.62 -13.83
C GLY A 609 49.81 -66.44 -13.22
N MET A 610 50.61 -65.69 -12.50
CA MET A 610 50.10 -64.43 -11.83
C MET A 610 49.52 -63.42 -12.83
N THR A 611 50.17 -63.31 -14.01
CA THR A 611 49.78 -62.42 -15.08
C THR A 611 48.36 -62.71 -15.61
N ASN A 612 48.00 -63.98 -15.81
CA ASN A 612 46.69 -64.34 -16.30
C ASN A 612 45.58 -64.13 -15.29
N ARG A 613 45.85 -64.16 -14.00
CA ARG A 613 44.92 -63.86 -12.91
C ARG A 613 44.70 -62.37 -12.74
N PHE A 614 45.72 -61.57 -12.91
CA PHE A 614 45.57 -60.11 -13.07
C PHE A 614 44.70 -59.75 -14.27
N TRP A 615 44.97 -60.49 -15.41
CA TRP A 615 44.15 -60.29 -16.61
C TRP A 615 42.65 -60.68 -16.41
N PHE A 616 42.43 -61.82 -15.73
CA PHE A 616 41.04 -62.17 -15.32
C PHE A 616 40.34 -61.10 -14.48
N ALA A 617 41.03 -60.57 -13.46
CA ALA A 617 40.44 -59.58 -12.60
C ALA A 617 40.11 -58.26 -13.34
N ILE A 618 41.01 -57.83 -14.23
CA ILE A 618 40.74 -56.57 -14.98
C ILE A 618 39.71 -56.77 -16.09
N GLY A 619 39.74 -57.98 -16.76
CA GLY A 619 38.70 -58.33 -17.77
C GLY A 619 37.31 -58.40 -17.14
N SER A 620 37.21 -58.96 -15.97
CA SER A 620 35.94 -58.97 -15.17
C SER A 620 35.52 -57.56 -14.75
N LEU A 621 36.47 -56.70 -14.36
CA LEU A 621 36.20 -55.28 -14.01
C LEU A 621 35.66 -54.52 -15.20
N MET A 622 36.16 -54.74 -16.41
CA MET A 622 35.74 -54.14 -17.65
C MET A 622 34.48 -54.80 -18.27
N GLN A 623 33.93 -55.81 -17.62
CA GLN A 623 32.76 -56.61 -18.12
C GLN A 623 33.01 -57.34 -19.45
N GLN A 624 34.23 -57.56 -19.84
CA GLN A 624 34.58 -58.26 -21.12
C GLN A 624 34.58 -59.78 -20.99
N GLY A 625 34.48 -60.33 -19.79
CA GLY A 625 34.64 -61.74 -19.54
C GLY A 625 36.11 -62.17 -19.65
N SER A 626 36.36 -63.41 -19.35
CA SER A 626 37.69 -64.05 -19.43
C SER A 626 37.55 -65.51 -19.83
N ASP A 627 38.38 -65.98 -20.66
CA ASP A 627 38.45 -67.43 -21.08
C ASP A 627 38.88 -68.35 -19.91
N LEU A 628 39.44 -67.75 -18.87
CA LEU A 628 39.80 -68.44 -17.63
C LEU A 628 38.58 -68.65 -16.75
N ASN A 629 37.93 -69.75 -16.77
CA ASN A 629 36.84 -70.16 -15.91
C ASN A 629 37.30 -70.90 -14.69
N PRO A 630 37.06 -70.36 -13.47
CA PRO A 630 37.42 -71.05 -12.23
C PRO A 630 36.71 -72.40 -12.14
N SER A 631 37.42 -73.48 -11.83
CA SER A 631 36.86 -74.81 -11.72
C SER A 631 36.56 -75.25 -10.29
N ALA A 632 37.38 -74.86 -9.30
CA ALA A 632 37.15 -75.09 -7.89
C ALA A 632 36.04 -74.26 -7.26
N VAL A 633 35.31 -74.81 -6.30
CA VAL A 633 34.27 -74.14 -5.57
C VAL A 633 34.77 -72.88 -4.86
N SER A 634 35.97 -72.96 -4.26
CA SER A 634 36.60 -71.82 -3.57
C SER A 634 36.87 -70.63 -4.50
N THR A 635 37.48 -70.93 -5.68
CA THR A 635 37.78 -69.89 -6.67
C THR A 635 36.51 -69.30 -7.33
N ARG A 636 35.45 -70.12 -7.53
CA ARG A 636 34.10 -69.72 -7.97
C ARG A 636 33.44 -68.75 -7.00
N ILE A 637 33.53 -69.00 -5.70
CA ILE A 637 32.96 -68.09 -4.72
C ILE A 637 33.65 -66.71 -4.81
N ILE A 638 34.93 -66.64 -4.88
CA ILE A 638 35.70 -65.41 -4.98
C ILE A 638 35.37 -64.69 -6.30
N ALA A 639 35.32 -65.39 -7.41
CA ALA A 639 34.97 -64.83 -8.70
C ALA A 639 33.53 -64.26 -8.68
N SER A 640 32.56 -64.95 -8.04
CA SER A 640 31.18 -64.48 -7.91
C SER A 640 31.08 -63.23 -7.05
N ILE A 641 31.80 -63.13 -5.92
CA ILE A 641 31.82 -61.93 -5.07
C ILE A 641 32.50 -60.78 -5.82
N TRP A 642 33.54 -61.03 -6.60
CA TRP A 642 34.22 -60.04 -7.43
C TRP A 642 33.29 -59.50 -8.53
N TRP A 643 32.58 -60.37 -9.23
CA TRP A 643 31.61 -59.96 -10.24
C TRP A 643 30.46 -59.12 -9.65
N PHE A 644 29.95 -59.52 -8.47
CA PHE A 644 28.98 -58.73 -7.74
C PHE A 644 29.52 -57.36 -7.34
N PHE A 645 30.74 -57.27 -6.84
CA PHE A 645 31.40 -56.02 -6.50
C PHE A 645 31.59 -55.13 -7.73
N THR A 646 32.11 -55.66 -8.85
CA THR A 646 32.33 -54.90 -10.09
C THR A 646 31.03 -54.38 -10.67
N LEU A 647 29.95 -55.17 -10.62
CA LEU A 647 28.64 -54.78 -11.08
C LEU A 647 28.11 -53.54 -10.32
N ILE A 648 28.21 -53.56 -8.98
CA ILE A 648 27.80 -52.46 -8.13
C ILE A 648 28.67 -51.21 -8.43
N MET A 649 29.97 -51.38 -8.52
CA MET A 649 30.90 -50.27 -8.75
C MET A 649 30.66 -49.58 -10.10
N ILE A 650 30.44 -50.31 -11.16
CA ILE A 650 30.17 -49.76 -12.49
C ILE A 650 28.78 -49.12 -12.53
N SER A 651 27.76 -49.76 -11.92
CA SER A 651 26.41 -49.16 -11.85
C SER A 651 26.45 -47.85 -11.05
N SER A 652 27.14 -47.82 -9.91
CA SER A 652 27.31 -46.62 -9.08
C SER A 652 28.09 -45.51 -9.81
N TYR A 653 29.15 -45.87 -10.55
CA TYR A 653 29.92 -44.94 -11.35
C TYR A 653 29.04 -44.29 -12.44
N THR A 654 28.28 -45.10 -13.18
CA THR A 654 27.40 -44.61 -14.26
C THR A 654 26.32 -43.70 -13.70
N ALA A 655 25.68 -44.09 -12.59
CA ALA A 655 24.66 -43.27 -11.93
C ALA A 655 25.23 -41.92 -11.43
N ASN A 656 26.38 -41.97 -10.75
CA ASN A 656 27.04 -40.75 -10.26
C ASN A 656 27.57 -39.87 -11.39
N LEU A 657 28.09 -40.43 -12.47
CA LEU A 657 28.51 -39.65 -13.64
C LEU A 657 27.31 -38.94 -14.28
N ALA A 658 26.17 -39.59 -14.44
CA ALA A 658 24.95 -38.99 -14.94
C ALA A 658 24.48 -37.86 -14.01
N ALA A 659 24.43 -38.07 -12.70
CA ALA A 659 24.04 -37.07 -11.72
C ALA A 659 25.02 -35.86 -11.71
N PHE A 660 26.32 -36.10 -11.79
CA PHE A 660 27.36 -35.06 -11.81
C PHE A 660 27.23 -34.18 -13.07
N LEU A 661 27.08 -34.79 -14.25
CA LEU A 661 26.91 -34.06 -15.50
C LEU A 661 25.59 -33.25 -15.52
N THR A 662 24.53 -33.72 -14.86
CA THR A 662 23.27 -33.02 -14.72
C THR A 662 23.38 -31.86 -13.72
N ALA A 663 24.03 -32.07 -12.56
CA ALA A 663 24.19 -31.07 -11.51
C ALA A 663 25.08 -29.89 -11.95
N GLN A 664 26.14 -30.11 -12.70
CA GLN A 664 27.01 -29.02 -13.21
C GLN A 664 26.30 -28.02 -14.08
N ARG A 665 25.13 -28.37 -14.66
CA ARG A 665 24.31 -27.47 -15.50
C ARG A 665 23.43 -26.50 -14.71
N LEU A 666 23.24 -26.70 -13.39
CA LEU A 666 22.23 -26.00 -12.58
C LEU A 666 22.80 -25.02 -11.52
N THR A 667 24.07 -25.04 -11.21
CA THR A 667 24.59 -24.22 -10.11
C THR A 667 25.06 -22.84 -10.55
N SER A 668 24.27 -21.81 -10.14
CA SER A 668 24.74 -20.42 -10.07
C SER A 668 25.53 -20.22 -8.77
N PRO A 669 26.64 -19.47 -8.78
CA PRO A 669 27.44 -19.21 -7.57
C PRO A 669 26.67 -18.46 -6.47
N ILE A 670 25.55 -17.81 -6.81
CA ILE A 670 24.63 -17.09 -5.91
C ILE A 670 23.21 -17.39 -6.38
N GLU A 671 22.35 -17.88 -5.51
CA GLU A 671 20.94 -18.17 -5.81
C GLU A 671 19.98 -17.20 -5.13
N ASN A 672 20.40 -16.61 -4.02
CA ASN A 672 19.54 -15.72 -3.23
C ASN A 672 20.36 -14.65 -2.49
N VAL A 673 19.63 -13.72 -1.87
CA VAL A 673 20.20 -12.61 -1.10
C VAL A 673 21.01 -13.09 0.11
N ASN A 674 20.61 -14.22 0.74
CA ASN A 674 21.32 -14.77 1.89
C ASN A 674 22.72 -15.24 1.49
N ASP A 675 22.84 -15.83 0.30
CA ASP A 675 24.14 -16.28 -0.22
C ASP A 675 25.03 -15.09 -0.54
N LEU A 676 24.43 -14.01 -1.13
CA LEU A 676 25.14 -12.77 -1.39
C LEU A 676 25.65 -12.11 -0.10
N ALA A 677 24.86 -12.12 0.96
CA ALA A 677 25.21 -11.51 2.24
C ALA A 677 26.24 -12.31 3.06
N LYS A 678 26.38 -13.62 2.82
CA LYS A 678 27.32 -14.50 3.55
C LYS A 678 28.72 -14.52 2.93
N GLN A 679 28.81 -14.28 1.64
CA GLN A 679 30.09 -14.33 0.91
C GLN A 679 30.80 -12.96 0.91
N THR A 680 32.13 -12.96 0.63
CA THR A 680 32.99 -11.78 0.62
C THR A 680 33.79 -11.60 -0.70
N LYS A 681 33.57 -12.48 -1.69
CA LYS A 681 34.31 -12.50 -2.97
C LYS A 681 33.73 -11.57 -4.02
N ILE A 682 32.40 -11.32 -3.93
CA ILE A 682 31.66 -10.52 -4.89
C ILE A 682 31.16 -9.29 -4.16
N ASP A 683 31.59 -8.13 -4.58
CA ASP A 683 31.10 -6.87 -4.07
C ASP A 683 29.67 -6.61 -4.51
N TYR A 684 28.90 -5.90 -3.72
CA TYR A 684 27.55 -5.51 -4.08
C TYR A 684 27.22 -4.10 -3.60
N GLY A 685 26.35 -3.43 -4.33
CA GLY A 685 25.94 -2.07 -4.04
C GLY A 685 24.63 -1.69 -4.72
N CYS A 686 24.20 -0.47 -4.49
CA CYS A 686 22.99 0.11 -5.07
C CYS A 686 23.26 1.53 -5.58
N LEU A 687 22.20 2.20 -6.06
CA LEU A 687 22.26 3.62 -6.45
C LEU A 687 22.57 4.48 -5.23
N GLU A 688 23.41 5.51 -5.39
CA GLU A 688 23.83 6.39 -4.30
C GLU A 688 22.72 7.23 -3.71
N SER A 689 21.62 7.45 -4.46
CA SER A 689 20.44 8.19 -4.03
C SER A 689 19.15 7.41 -4.35
N GLY A 690 18.06 7.67 -3.62
CA GLY A 690 16.75 7.13 -3.92
C GLY A 690 16.26 6.04 -2.97
N SER A 691 15.09 5.46 -3.31
CA SER A 691 14.35 4.53 -2.45
C SER A 691 15.09 3.24 -2.07
N THR A 692 15.98 2.75 -2.96
CA THR A 692 16.76 1.53 -2.72
C THR A 692 17.79 1.74 -1.61
N LYS A 693 18.53 2.85 -1.63
CA LYS A 693 19.50 3.18 -0.56
C LYS A 693 18.80 3.36 0.79
N THR A 694 17.69 4.12 0.79
CA THR A 694 16.88 4.34 1.99
C THR A 694 16.35 3.03 2.57
N PHE A 695 15.92 2.09 1.73
CA PHE A 695 15.49 0.76 2.17
C PHE A 695 16.58 0.01 2.94
N PHE A 696 17.83 0.02 2.45
CA PHE A 696 18.96 -0.64 3.12
C PHE A 696 19.37 0.08 4.40
N HIS A 697 19.27 1.42 4.42
CA HIS A 697 19.61 2.24 5.58
C HIS A 697 18.61 2.06 6.72
N ASP A 698 17.31 2.10 6.44
CA ASP A 698 16.23 2.18 7.44
C ASP A 698 15.67 0.82 7.86
N SER A 699 16.10 -0.27 7.21
CA SER A 699 15.57 -1.60 7.49
C SER A 699 15.99 -2.14 8.86
N ASP A 700 15.06 -2.72 9.60
CA ASP A 700 15.31 -3.39 10.89
C ASP A 700 15.76 -4.85 10.76
N SER A 701 15.70 -5.43 9.56
CA SER A 701 16.13 -6.79 9.30
C SER A 701 17.62 -6.98 9.53
N ALA A 702 18.02 -7.99 10.33
CA ALA A 702 19.42 -8.30 10.61
C ALA A 702 20.24 -8.60 9.34
N LEU A 703 19.61 -9.25 8.33
CA LEU A 703 20.22 -9.53 7.04
C LEU A 703 20.54 -8.23 6.29
N ILE A 704 19.55 -7.32 6.19
CA ILE A 704 19.69 -6.06 5.46
C ILE A 704 20.69 -5.13 6.15
N LYS A 705 20.64 -5.05 7.51
CA LYS A 705 21.65 -4.30 8.30
C LYS A 705 23.08 -4.80 8.04
N ARG A 706 23.27 -6.13 7.95
CA ARG A 706 24.58 -6.71 7.61
C ARG A 706 25.03 -6.32 6.20
N MET A 707 24.12 -6.38 5.23
CA MET A 707 24.40 -5.93 3.86
C MET A 707 24.74 -4.45 3.80
N TRP A 708 23.98 -3.61 4.52
CA TRP A 708 24.25 -2.18 4.61
C TRP A 708 25.64 -1.88 5.20
N ALA A 709 25.97 -2.54 6.30
CA ALA A 709 27.30 -2.40 6.93
C ALA A 709 28.44 -2.80 5.96
N ALA A 710 28.26 -3.87 5.19
CA ALA A 710 29.23 -4.29 4.19
C ALA A 710 29.36 -3.27 3.04
N MET A 711 28.23 -2.73 2.54
CA MET A 711 28.23 -1.72 1.48
C MET A 711 28.92 -0.41 1.91
N THR A 712 28.70 0.02 3.15
CA THR A 712 29.29 1.27 3.68
C THR A 712 30.76 1.13 4.04
N ALA A 713 31.22 -0.06 4.42
CA ALA A 713 32.59 -0.35 4.76
C ALA A 713 33.50 -0.59 3.53
N ALA A 714 32.91 -0.85 2.36
CA ALA A 714 33.64 -1.20 1.16
C ALA A 714 34.48 -0.04 0.58
N GLN A 715 35.76 -0.29 0.29
CA GLN A 715 36.66 0.64 -0.40
C GLN A 715 37.29 -0.05 -1.63
N PRO A 716 37.17 0.51 -2.84
CA PRO A 716 36.44 1.75 -3.23
C PRO A 716 34.92 1.63 -3.10
N SER A 717 34.21 2.77 -3.01
CA SER A 717 32.77 2.83 -2.84
C SER A 717 32.04 1.89 -3.81
N VAL A 718 31.10 1.12 -3.26
CA VAL A 718 30.23 0.20 -4.03
C VAL A 718 28.97 0.89 -4.56
N PHE A 719 28.70 2.12 -4.15
CA PHE A 719 27.55 2.88 -4.64
C PHE A 719 27.79 3.40 -6.07
N ALA A 720 26.72 3.46 -6.85
CA ALA A 720 26.76 3.96 -8.23
C ALA A 720 26.02 5.29 -8.36
N ASP A 721 26.57 6.26 -9.09
CA ASP A 721 25.91 7.56 -9.33
C ASP A 721 24.70 7.44 -10.29
N SER A 722 24.68 6.41 -11.13
CA SER A 722 23.58 6.13 -12.06
C SER A 722 23.41 4.63 -12.30
N ASN A 723 22.18 4.22 -12.65
CA ASN A 723 21.86 2.83 -12.97
C ASN A 723 22.72 2.28 -14.11
N LEU A 724 23.05 3.10 -15.12
CA LEU A 724 23.92 2.68 -16.25
C LEU A 724 25.34 2.34 -15.78
N LYS A 725 25.95 3.16 -14.92
CA LYS A 725 27.27 2.87 -14.34
C LYS A 725 27.26 1.61 -13.47
N GLY A 726 26.16 1.39 -12.72
CA GLY A 726 25.97 0.16 -11.95
C GLY A 726 25.95 -1.08 -12.84
N VAL A 727 25.20 -1.04 -13.94
CA VAL A 727 25.12 -2.12 -14.93
C VAL A 727 26.48 -2.37 -15.60
N GLU A 728 27.22 -1.32 -15.99
CA GLU A 728 28.57 -1.46 -16.56
C GLU A 728 29.55 -2.14 -15.58
N ARG A 729 29.43 -1.83 -14.29
CA ARG A 729 30.23 -2.47 -13.24
C ARG A 729 29.92 -3.95 -13.12
N VAL A 730 28.65 -4.35 -13.21
CA VAL A 730 28.22 -5.77 -13.25
C VAL A 730 28.81 -6.48 -14.47
N LEU A 731 28.79 -5.84 -15.65
CA LEU A 731 29.34 -6.42 -16.88
C LEU A 731 30.85 -6.66 -16.84
N ARG A 732 31.58 -5.85 -16.07
CA ARG A 732 33.04 -6.07 -15.84
C ARG A 732 33.30 -7.34 -15.02
N GLY A 733 32.34 -7.77 -14.21
CA GLY A 733 32.41 -8.95 -13.35
C GLY A 733 32.88 -8.66 -11.93
N GLY A 734 32.59 -9.61 -11.00
CA GLY A 734 32.97 -9.49 -9.57
C GLY A 734 32.05 -8.54 -8.77
N TYR A 735 30.93 -8.09 -9.34
CA TYR A 735 30.04 -7.14 -8.71
C TYR A 735 28.56 -7.51 -8.96
N ALA A 736 27.73 -7.38 -7.94
CA ALA A 736 26.28 -7.53 -8.00
C ALA A 736 25.59 -6.18 -7.74
N TYR A 737 24.57 -5.83 -8.50
CA TYR A 737 23.90 -4.55 -8.38
C TYR A 737 22.44 -4.72 -7.93
N LEU A 738 22.09 -4.05 -6.83
CA LEU A 738 20.76 -4.10 -6.23
C LEU A 738 19.95 -2.94 -6.77
N MET A 739 18.88 -3.25 -7.50
CA MET A 739 18.00 -2.26 -8.12
C MET A 739 16.57 -2.83 -8.32
N GLU A 740 15.66 -2.00 -8.80
CA GLU A 740 14.27 -2.41 -9.04
C GLU A 740 14.16 -3.46 -10.16
N SER A 741 13.33 -4.47 -9.92
CA SER A 741 13.15 -5.66 -10.78
C SER A 741 12.70 -5.32 -12.19
N THR A 742 11.82 -4.33 -12.35
CA THR A 742 11.32 -3.89 -13.65
C THR A 742 12.43 -3.30 -14.54
N THR A 743 13.37 -2.57 -13.94
CA THR A 743 14.56 -2.07 -14.64
C THR A 743 15.54 -3.19 -14.91
N ILE A 744 15.68 -4.17 -14.01
CA ILE A 744 16.48 -5.39 -14.25
C ILE A 744 15.94 -6.13 -15.47
N GLU A 745 14.61 -6.37 -15.54
CA GLU A 745 13.99 -7.02 -16.69
C GLU A 745 14.35 -6.33 -18.02
N TYR A 746 14.27 -4.99 -18.03
CA TYR A 746 14.64 -4.22 -19.21
C TYR A 746 16.13 -4.40 -19.60
N MET A 747 17.05 -4.33 -18.62
CA MET A 747 18.49 -4.48 -18.85
C MET A 747 18.87 -5.89 -19.28
N VAL A 748 18.24 -6.91 -18.69
CA VAL A 748 18.41 -8.33 -19.06
C VAL A 748 17.94 -8.59 -20.49
N GLN A 749 16.82 -8.00 -20.90
CA GLN A 749 16.33 -8.12 -22.28
C GLN A 749 17.28 -7.49 -23.29
N LYS A 750 17.89 -6.35 -22.94
CA LYS A 750 18.85 -5.63 -23.78
C LYS A 750 20.19 -6.31 -23.83
N ASN A 751 20.64 -6.94 -22.75
CA ASN A 751 21.95 -7.59 -22.65
C ASN A 751 21.82 -8.98 -22.03
N CYS A 752 21.96 -10.01 -22.87
CA CYS A 752 21.85 -11.41 -22.49
C CYS A 752 22.96 -11.92 -21.57
N GLN A 753 24.03 -11.14 -21.33
CA GLN A 753 25.05 -11.48 -20.33
C GLN A 753 24.57 -11.24 -18.91
N LEU A 754 23.45 -10.54 -18.74
CA LEU A 754 22.86 -10.22 -17.47
C LEU A 754 21.77 -11.21 -17.09
N THR A 755 21.53 -11.37 -15.79
CA THR A 755 20.45 -12.17 -15.24
C THR A 755 19.99 -11.56 -13.93
N GLN A 756 18.72 -11.79 -13.61
CA GLN A 756 18.19 -11.53 -12.29
C GLN A 756 18.42 -12.76 -11.41
N ILE A 757 18.85 -12.54 -10.17
CA ILE A 757 19.05 -13.59 -9.18
C ILE A 757 18.14 -13.35 -8.00
N GLY A 758 17.56 -14.46 -7.48
CA GLY A 758 16.70 -14.44 -6.31
C GLY A 758 15.32 -13.86 -6.57
N GLY A 759 14.50 -13.84 -5.53
CA GLY A 759 13.19 -13.20 -5.51
C GLY A 759 13.28 -11.70 -5.22
N LEU A 760 12.12 -11.07 -5.01
CA LEU A 760 12.03 -9.67 -4.59
C LEU A 760 12.33 -9.55 -3.10
N LEU A 761 13.13 -8.55 -2.72
CA LEU A 761 13.45 -8.20 -1.33
C LEU A 761 12.31 -7.44 -0.66
N ASP A 762 11.58 -6.67 -1.44
CA ASP A 762 10.42 -5.89 -1.04
C ASP A 762 9.37 -5.90 -2.15
N SER A 763 8.19 -5.34 -1.87
CA SER A 763 7.13 -5.16 -2.86
C SER A 763 6.63 -3.73 -2.78
N LYS A 764 6.81 -2.99 -3.85
CA LYS A 764 6.42 -1.58 -3.99
C LYS A 764 5.75 -1.36 -5.34
N GLY A 765 5.15 -0.19 -5.52
CA GLY A 765 4.56 0.21 -6.79
C GLY A 765 5.12 1.52 -7.29
N TYR A 766 5.06 1.74 -8.59
CA TYR A 766 5.25 3.05 -9.21
C TYR A 766 3.91 3.73 -9.39
N GLY A 767 3.80 4.95 -8.91
CA GLY A 767 2.59 5.77 -9.00
C GLY A 767 2.86 7.12 -9.66
N ILE A 768 1.79 7.75 -10.14
CA ILE A 768 1.81 9.15 -10.54
C ILE A 768 1.67 9.97 -9.26
N ALA A 769 2.65 10.82 -8.98
CA ALA A 769 2.56 11.72 -7.83
C ALA A 769 1.86 13.02 -8.22
N THR A 770 1.06 13.54 -7.29
CA THR A 770 0.30 14.80 -7.41
C THR A 770 0.50 15.63 -6.15
N PRO A 771 0.32 16.94 -6.19
CA PRO A 771 0.28 17.75 -4.99
C PRO A 771 -0.76 17.22 -3.99
N PRO A 772 -0.60 17.50 -2.69
CA PRO A 772 -1.58 17.09 -1.69
C PRO A 772 -2.98 17.56 -2.04
N ASP A 773 -3.99 16.70 -1.83
CA ASP A 773 -5.41 16.97 -2.08
C ASP A 773 -5.78 17.30 -3.54
N ALA A 774 -4.95 16.93 -4.50
CA ALA A 774 -5.24 17.16 -5.91
C ALA A 774 -6.46 16.35 -6.35
N LYS A 775 -7.49 17.05 -6.84
CA LYS A 775 -8.78 16.44 -7.26
C LYS A 775 -8.62 15.41 -8.38
N ILE A 776 -7.62 15.61 -9.25
CA ILE A 776 -7.35 14.72 -10.39
C ILE A 776 -6.83 13.32 -9.97
N ARG A 777 -6.23 13.19 -8.77
CA ARG A 777 -5.66 11.93 -8.28
C ARG A 777 -6.66 10.76 -8.35
N ASN A 778 -7.89 10.97 -7.88
CA ASN A 778 -8.90 9.92 -7.85
C ASN A 778 -9.34 9.51 -9.26
N VAL A 779 -9.44 10.48 -10.17
CA VAL A 779 -9.81 10.23 -11.57
C VAL A 779 -8.72 9.46 -12.29
N LEU A 780 -7.45 9.84 -12.09
CA LEU A 780 -6.29 9.10 -12.59
C LEU A 780 -6.24 7.67 -12.02
N SER A 781 -6.47 7.51 -10.71
CA SER A 781 -6.48 6.20 -10.06
C SER A 781 -7.56 5.29 -10.63
N ALA A 782 -8.77 5.79 -10.86
CA ALA A 782 -9.85 5.04 -11.48
C ALA A 782 -9.49 4.62 -12.91
N ALA A 783 -8.92 5.52 -13.71
CA ALA A 783 -8.48 5.22 -15.07
C ALA A 783 -7.34 4.18 -15.11
N ILE A 784 -6.39 4.24 -14.15
CA ILE A 784 -5.30 3.25 -14.04
C ILE A 784 -5.86 1.86 -13.70
N VAL A 785 -6.84 1.77 -12.78
CA VAL A 785 -7.49 0.48 -12.46
C VAL A 785 -8.17 -0.11 -13.70
N GLU A 786 -8.90 0.71 -14.46
CA GLU A 786 -9.53 0.25 -15.71
C GLU A 786 -8.49 -0.16 -16.77
N PHE A 787 -7.34 0.51 -16.83
CA PHE A 787 -6.24 0.11 -17.72
C PHE A 787 -5.57 -1.21 -17.27
N HIS A 788 -5.59 -1.53 -15.96
CA HIS A 788 -5.19 -2.86 -15.47
C HIS A 788 -6.16 -3.93 -15.95
N GLU A 789 -7.47 -3.69 -15.81
CA GLU A 789 -8.51 -4.63 -16.23
C GLU A 789 -8.56 -4.82 -17.77
N GLY A 790 -8.26 -3.77 -18.53
CA GLY A 790 -8.26 -3.77 -19.99
C GLY A 790 -6.95 -4.21 -20.64
N ASP A 791 -5.98 -4.76 -19.90
CA ASP A 791 -4.66 -5.21 -20.36
C ASP A 791 -3.80 -4.14 -21.04
N LEU A 792 -4.18 -2.87 -20.97
CA LEU A 792 -3.44 -1.80 -21.63
C LEU A 792 -2.02 -1.66 -21.06
N LEU A 793 -1.91 -1.68 -19.74
CA LEU A 793 -0.61 -1.55 -19.05
C LEU A 793 0.33 -2.70 -19.42
N PHE A 794 -0.21 -3.91 -19.53
CA PHE A 794 0.56 -5.08 -19.99
C PHE A 794 1.06 -4.89 -21.43
N LYS A 795 0.19 -4.45 -22.35
CA LYS A 795 0.55 -4.19 -23.75
C LYS A 795 1.61 -3.10 -23.88
N LEU A 796 1.52 -2.03 -23.07
CA LEU A 796 2.54 -0.98 -23.02
C LEU A 796 3.88 -1.51 -22.48
N LYS A 797 3.86 -2.38 -21.44
CA LYS A 797 5.05 -3.04 -20.94
C LYS A 797 5.68 -3.91 -22.02
N GLU A 798 4.93 -4.76 -22.71
CA GLU A 798 5.45 -5.58 -23.82
C GLU A 798 6.06 -4.72 -24.94
N LYS A 799 5.39 -3.62 -25.31
CA LYS A 799 5.91 -2.68 -26.33
C LYS A 799 7.29 -2.16 -25.97
N TRP A 800 7.52 -1.71 -24.73
CA TRP A 800 8.76 -1.05 -24.33
C TRP A 800 9.83 -1.98 -23.80
N TRP A 801 9.50 -3.10 -23.19
CA TRP A 801 10.47 -4.09 -22.69
C TRP A 801 10.90 -5.08 -23.76
N LYS A 802 10.01 -5.45 -24.70
CA LYS A 802 10.32 -6.47 -25.73
C LYS A 802 10.43 -5.88 -27.15
N THR A 803 9.35 -5.29 -27.66
CA THR A 803 9.26 -4.91 -29.10
C THR A 803 10.19 -3.75 -29.45
N ARG A 804 10.25 -2.70 -28.62
CA ARG A 804 11.10 -1.53 -28.85
C ARG A 804 12.48 -1.60 -28.17
N ASN A 805 12.80 -2.71 -27.56
CA ASN A 805 14.08 -2.95 -26.90
C ASN A 805 14.84 -4.12 -27.56
N PRO A 806 15.29 -3.98 -28.82
CA PRO A 806 16.09 -5.02 -29.45
C PRO A 806 17.41 -5.19 -28.69
N PRO A 807 17.95 -6.42 -28.64
CA PRO A 807 19.25 -6.67 -28.06
C PRO A 807 20.32 -5.78 -28.69
N ASP A 808 21.25 -5.33 -27.88
CA ASP A 808 22.34 -4.46 -28.30
C ASP A 808 23.19 -5.17 -29.37
N PRO A 809 23.46 -4.58 -30.56
CA PRO A 809 24.25 -5.21 -31.61
C PRO A 809 25.62 -5.69 -31.14
N ALA A 810 26.24 -4.99 -30.19
CA ALA A 810 27.51 -5.38 -29.57
C ALA A 810 27.39 -6.63 -28.68
N SER A 811 26.18 -6.93 -28.19
CA SER A 811 25.87 -8.12 -27.38
C SER A 811 25.38 -9.30 -28.22
N LEU A 812 24.97 -9.09 -29.48
CA LEU A 812 24.29 -10.09 -30.30
C LEU A 812 25.15 -11.34 -30.53
N GLY A 813 26.45 -11.18 -30.82
CA GLY A 813 27.39 -12.29 -30.94
C GLY A 813 27.58 -13.07 -29.63
N LYS A 814 27.55 -12.37 -28.51
CA LYS A 814 27.62 -12.99 -27.17
C LYS A 814 26.29 -13.64 -26.81
N CYS A 815 25.16 -13.06 -27.24
CA CYS A 815 23.86 -13.66 -27.07
C CYS A 815 23.72 -15.00 -27.80
N GLN A 816 24.30 -15.14 -28.97
CA GLN A 816 24.38 -16.41 -29.70
C GLN A 816 25.20 -17.45 -28.92
N LEU A 817 26.30 -17.03 -28.28
CA LEU A 817 27.09 -17.91 -27.41
C LEU A 817 26.28 -18.40 -26.21
N TYR A 818 25.52 -17.51 -25.54
CA TYR A 818 24.66 -17.89 -24.43
C TYR A 818 23.41 -18.68 -24.90
N ALA A 819 22.85 -18.37 -26.05
CA ALA A 819 21.76 -19.12 -26.66
C ALA A 819 22.23 -20.51 -27.10
N ASN A 820 23.41 -20.64 -27.70
CA ASN A 820 24.01 -21.90 -28.03
C ASN A 820 24.37 -22.70 -26.76
N ALA A 821 24.86 -22.07 -25.71
CA ALA A 821 25.10 -22.73 -24.42
C ALA A 821 23.78 -23.19 -23.76
N SER A 822 22.69 -22.44 -23.91
CA SER A 822 21.37 -22.82 -23.41
C SER A 822 20.63 -23.79 -24.35
N SER A 823 20.82 -23.71 -25.67
CA SER A 823 20.27 -24.66 -26.62
C SER A 823 21.06 -25.96 -26.67
N SER A 824 22.38 -25.91 -26.43
CA SER A 824 23.18 -27.11 -26.18
C SER A 824 22.78 -27.84 -24.90
N ALA A 825 22.10 -27.13 -23.99
CA ALA A 825 21.49 -27.74 -22.80
C ALA A 825 20.19 -28.50 -23.14
N SER A 826 19.53 -28.22 -24.26
CA SER A 826 18.36 -28.95 -24.73
C SER A 826 18.72 -30.11 -25.72
N ASN A 827 19.86 -30.00 -26.42
CA ASN A 827 20.44 -31.08 -27.20
C ASN A 827 21.47 -31.83 -26.35
N SER A 828 21.23 -33.09 -26.09
CA SER A 828 22.00 -33.99 -25.23
C SER A 828 23.40 -34.36 -25.75
N GLU A 829 23.99 -33.57 -26.66
CA GLU A 829 25.30 -33.84 -27.23
C GLU A 829 26.41 -33.57 -26.22
N MET A 830 27.23 -34.60 -25.91
CA MET A 830 28.41 -34.46 -25.08
C MET A 830 29.51 -33.73 -25.85
N SER A 831 30.01 -32.62 -25.31
CA SER A 831 31.11 -31.87 -25.94
C SER A 831 32.44 -32.62 -25.79
N LEU A 832 33.38 -32.37 -26.71
CA LEU A 832 34.71 -32.95 -26.66
C LEU A 832 35.47 -32.58 -25.37
N SER A 833 35.18 -31.41 -24.78
CA SER A 833 35.74 -30.96 -23.48
C SER A 833 35.35 -31.89 -22.32
N SER A 834 34.16 -32.53 -22.36
CA SER A 834 33.71 -33.41 -21.28
C SER A 834 34.28 -34.85 -21.40
N VAL A 835 34.60 -35.28 -22.62
CA VAL A 835 35.06 -36.67 -22.89
C VAL A 835 36.51 -36.76 -23.37
N GLY A 836 37.12 -35.61 -23.68
CA GLY A 836 38.47 -35.51 -24.25
C GLY A 836 39.54 -36.16 -23.41
N GLY A 837 39.41 -36.15 -22.10
CA GLY A 837 40.30 -36.83 -21.18
C GLY A 837 40.37 -38.35 -21.39
N VAL A 838 39.24 -39.01 -21.79
CA VAL A 838 39.24 -40.47 -22.06
C VAL A 838 40.09 -40.77 -23.31
N PHE A 839 40.02 -39.95 -24.35
CA PHE A 839 40.87 -40.10 -25.54
C PHE A 839 42.36 -39.89 -25.24
N ILE A 840 42.69 -38.97 -24.30
CA ILE A 840 44.07 -38.77 -23.86
C ILE A 840 44.59 -40.03 -23.12
N VAL A 841 43.77 -40.63 -22.23
CA VAL A 841 44.12 -41.86 -21.52
C VAL A 841 44.33 -42.99 -22.55
N LEU A 842 43.45 -43.12 -23.53
CA LEU A 842 43.62 -44.12 -24.60
C LEU A 842 44.95 -43.92 -25.38
N PHE A 843 45.23 -42.69 -25.78
CA PHE A 843 46.47 -42.39 -26.50
C PHE A 843 47.72 -42.63 -25.68
N VAL A 844 47.75 -42.24 -24.40
CA VAL A 844 48.83 -42.53 -23.46
C VAL A 844 48.97 -44.04 -23.27
N GLY A 845 47.87 -44.79 -23.12
CA GLY A 845 47.87 -46.25 -23.02
C GLY A 845 48.47 -46.93 -24.25
N CYS A 846 48.06 -46.48 -25.46
CA CYS A 846 48.62 -47.00 -26.73
C CYS A 846 50.13 -46.73 -26.84
N LEU A 847 50.58 -45.52 -26.45
CA LEU A 847 52.00 -45.20 -26.43
C LEU A 847 52.79 -46.07 -25.40
N ALA A 848 52.26 -46.26 -24.19
CA ALA A 848 52.82 -47.10 -23.21
C ALA A 848 52.96 -48.56 -23.70
N GLY A 849 51.86 -49.06 -24.30
CA GLY A 849 51.88 -50.42 -24.90
C GLY A 849 52.92 -50.54 -26.01
N ALA A 850 53.05 -49.53 -26.87
CA ALA A 850 54.11 -49.54 -27.89
C ALA A 850 55.53 -49.52 -27.29
N VAL A 851 55.79 -48.73 -26.25
CA VAL A 851 57.08 -48.68 -25.53
C VAL A 851 57.39 -50.00 -24.86
N ILE A 852 56.37 -50.61 -24.18
CA ILE A 852 56.53 -51.93 -23.57
C ILE A 852 56.82 -53.00 -24.66
N GLY A 853 56.09 -53.02 -25.77
CA GLY A 853 56.32 -53.95 -26.88
C GLY A 853 57.68 -53.76 -27.52
N ILE A 854 58.22 -52.58 -27.63
CA ILE A 854 59.61 -52.36 -28.05
C ILE A 854 60.57 -52.88 -26.98
N GLY A 855 60.26 -52.70 -25.72
CA GLY A 855 61.06 -53.22 -24.60
C GLY A 855 61.08 -54.77 -24.61
N GLU A 856 59.96 -55.42 -24.76
CA GLU A 856 59.83 -56.86 -24.90
C GLU A 856 60.61 -57.40 -26.11
N PHE A 857 60.48 -56.72 -27.27
CA PHE A 857 61.25 -57.05 -28.46
C PHE A 857 62.74 -56.93 -28.26
N VAL A 858 63.22 -55.87 -27.63
CA VAL A 858 64.65 -55.71 -27.31
C VAL A 858 65.08 -56.75 -26.29
N TRP A 859 64.29 -57.14 -25.31
CA TRP A 859 64.58 -58.15 -24.34
C TRP A 859 64.69 -59.54 -24.96
N GLU A 860 63.84 -59.88 -25.89
CA GLU A 860 63.87 -61.15 -26.63
C GLU A 860 65.11 -61.20 -27.54
N LEU A 861 65.47 -60.12 -28.21
CA LEU A 861 66.72 -59.98 -28.96
C LEU A 861 68.00 -60.19 -28.12
N GLN A 862 67.91 -59.78 -26.82
CA GLN A 862 69.07 -59.96 -25.92
C GLN A 862 69.33 -61.39 -25.58
N LYS A 863 68.39 -62.31 -25.69
CA LYS A 863 68.52 -63.73 -25.46
C LYS A 863 69.29 -64.49 -26.60
N ILE A 864 69.45 -63.88 -27.77
CA ILE A 864 70.14 -64.44 -28.93
C ILE A 864 71.66 -64.32 -28.73
N PRO A 865 72.48 -65.39 -28.89
CA PRO A 865 73.95 -65.37 -28.68
C PRO A 865 74.67 -64.34 -29.58
N TYR A 866 75.73 -63.73 -29.09
CA TYR A 866 76.48 -62.60 -29.71
C TYR A 866 77.06 -62.87 -31.10
N GLY A 867 77.11 -64.12 -31.61
CA GLY A 867 77.64 -64.49 -32.94
C GLY A 867 76.71 -64.41 -34.13
N GLU A 868 75.40 -64.31 -33.88
CA GLU A 868 74.30 -64.28 -34.93
C GLU A 868 73.51 -63.03 -34.92
N ARG A 869 73.93 -61.96 -34.23
CA ARG A 869 73.15 -60.69 -34.09
C ARG A 869 73.42 -59.82 -35.31
N GLU A 870 72.38 -59.61 -36.13
CA GLU A 870 72.34 -58.44 -36.99
C GLU A 870 72.06 -57.18 -36.13
N SER A 871 72.37 -55.99 -36.64
CA SER A 871 72.16 -54.77 -35.91
C SER A 871 70.69 -54.66 -35.42
N ILE A 872 70.47 -54.43 -34.11
CA ILE A 872 69.14 -54.26 -33.45
C ILE A 872 68.23 -53.33 -34.32
N ILE A 873 68.78 -52.30 -34.92
CA ILE A 873 68.06 -51.31 -35.75
C ILE A 873 67.55 -51.94 -37.06
N ALA A 874 68.39 -52.90 -37.68
CA ALA A 874 68.00 -53.55 -38.90
C ALA A 874 66.92 -54.61 -38.67
N GLU A 875 66.95 -55.35 -37.57
CA GLU A 875 65.85 -56.24 -37.21
C GLU A 875 64.58 -55.51 -36.81
N MET A 876 64.68 -54.37 -36.12
CA MET A 876 63.51 -53.50 -35.79
C MET A 876 62.88 -52.94 -37.09
N PHE A 877 63.73 -52.55 -38.07
CA PHE A 877 63.26 -52.11 -39.37
C PHE A 877 62.62 -53.25 -40.16
N HIS A 878 63.15 -54.46 -40.09
CA HIS A 878 62.59 -55.65 -40.70
C HIS A 878 61.23 -56.05 -40.07
N ALA A 879 61.16 -56.02 -38.74
CA ALA A 879 59.89 -56.23 -37.99
C ALA A 879 58.83 -55.16 -38.34
N CYS A 880 59.17 -53.86 -38.35
CA CYS A 880 58.27 -52.78 -38.78
C CYS A 880 57.80 -52.96 -40.25
N LYS A 881 58.66 -53.41 -41.12
CA LYS A 881 58.33 -53.67 -42.50
C LYS A 881 57.34 -54.84 -42.63
N LEU A 882 57.50 -55.87 -41.81
CA LEU A 882 56.59 -57.05 -41.75
C LEU A 882 55.22 -56.63 -41.21
N VAL A 883 55.15 -55.77 -40.17
CA VAL A 883 53.90 -55.20 -39.61
C VAL A 883 53.18 -54.36 -40.65
N VAL A 884 53.89 -53.46 -41.36
CA VAL A 884 53.29 -52.56 -42.38
C VAL A 884 52.83 -53.40 -43.63
N THR A 885 53.48 -54.53 -43.94
CA THR A 885 53.12 -55.35 -45.10
C THR A 885 52.11 -56.46 -44.79
N CYS A 886 51.66 -56.62 -43.53
CA CYS A 886 50.69 -57.63 -43.06
C CYS A 886 51.04 -59.06 -43.48
N ARG A 887 52.31 -59.42 -43.67
CA ARG A 887 52.77 -60.80 -43.90
C ARG A 887 53.23 -61.44 -42.59
N GLY A 888 52.43 -62.36 -42.05
CA GLY A 888 52.76 -63.11 -40.85
C GLY A 888 54.03 -63.99 -41.12
N ARG A 889 55.00 -63.82 -40.26
CA ARG A 889 56.16 -64.80 -40.14
C ARG A 889 55.64 -66.00 -39.30
N LYS A 890 55.71 -67.21 -39.90
CA LYS A 890 55.68 -68.40 -39.09
C LYS A 890 57.04 -68.46 -38.39
N PHE A 891 57.08 -68.25 -37.12
CA PHE A 891 58.23 -68.71 -36.29
C PHE A 891 58.23 -70.23 -36.24
N SER A 892 59.15 -70.85 -36.91
CA SER A 892 59.45 -72.25 -36.64
C SER A 892 60.45 -72.38 -35.48
N PRO A 893 60.16 -73.17 -34.47
CA PRO A 893 61.18 -73.43 -33.45
C PRO A 893 62.27 -74.24 -34.04
N ILE A 894 63.52 -73.92 -33.86
CA ILE A 894 64.67 -74.69 -34.20
C ILE A 894 64.73 -75.94 -33.31
N SER A 895 64.52 -77.14 -33.89
CA SER A 895 64.82 -78.42 -33.27
C SER A 895 66.00 -79.00 -33.97
N PRO A 896 66.99 -79.59 -33.25
CA PRO A 896 68.18 -80.26 -33.85
C PRO A 896 67.80 -81.58 -34.40
N SER A 897 68.26 -81.79 -35.64
CA SER A 897 68.47 -83.05 -36.37
C SER A 897 68.32 -84.35 -35.71
N LEU A 898 67.66 -85.41 -36.22
CA LEU A 898 68.20 -86.63 -36.81
C LEU A 898 67.01 -87.41 -37.49
N GLU A 899 67.37 -87.76 -38.72
CA GLU A 899 67.13 -89.03 -39.51
C GLU A 899 65.74 -89.57 -39.74
N ALA A 900 65.46 -89.61 -41.01
CA ALA A 900 65.25 -90.78 -41.91
C ALA A 900 63.82 -91.18 -42.14
N SER A 901 63.46 -91.03 -43.42
CA SER A 901 62.94 -91.99 -44.40
C SER A 901 61.55 -92.58 -44.26
N LEU A 902 60.97 -92.50 -45.36
CA LEU A 902 60.07 -93.45 -46.04
C LEU A 902 58.57 -93.15 -46.03
N ASP A 903 58.22 -92.89 -47.22
CA ASP A 903 57.07 -93.38 -48.03
C ASP A 903 55.60 -93.26 -47.51
N GLY A 904 54.83 -92.76 -48.37
CA GLY A 904 53.74 -93.41 -49.11
C GLY A 904 52.35 -92.70 -49.15
N ASP A 905 52.09 -92.18 -50.25
CA ASP A 905 50.89 -92.25 -51.03
C ASP A 905 49.41 -92.03 -50.43
N ALA A 906 48.73 -91.44 -51.27
CA ALA A 906 47.28 -91.50 -51.64
C ALA A 906 46.26 -90.54 -50.91
N ALA A 907 45.91 -89.53 -51.47
CA ALA A 907 44.87 -89.35 -52.51
C ALA A 907 43.40 -89.37 -52.00
N LEU A 908 42.81 -88.32 -52.43
CA LEU A 908 41.45 -88.26 -52.86
C LEU A 908 40.37 -87.51 -51.97
N ARG A 909 40.02 -86.41 -52.43
CA ARG A 909 38.64 -85.91 -52.64
C ARG A 909 37.70 -85.76 -51.43
N SER A 910 36.92 -84.79 -51.26
CA SER A 910 36.02 -83.97 -52.19
C SER A 910 35.35 -82.88 -51.33
N THR A 911 35.15 -81.74 -51.90
CA THR A 911 34.15 -80.76 -51.65
C THR A 911 32.74 -81.31 -51.74
N PRO A 912 31.65 -80.66 -51.62
CA PRO A 912 31.34 -79.29 -50.98
C PRO A 912 29.92 -79.20 -50.32
N GLN A 913 29.51 -77.96 -50.15
CA GLN A 913 28.10 -77.40 -50.04
C GLN A 913 27.54 -77.21 -48.60
N SER A 914 27.22 -76.16 -48.29
CA SER A 914 26.24 -75.11 -48.63
C SER A 914 25.14 -75.02 -47.57
N SER A 915 24.82 -73.88 -47.30
CA SER A 915 23.55 -73.23 -47.11
C SER A 915 22.95 -72.97 -45.76
N THR A 916 22.83 -71.73 -45.54
CA THR A 916 21.62 -70.88 -45.23
C THR A 916 20.94 -70.97 -43.92
N LYS A 917 20.79 -69.71 -43.44
CA LYS A 917 19.61 -69.13 -42.80
C LYS A 917 19.21 -69.63 -41.40
N SER A 918 19.27 -68.75 -40.42
CA SER A 918 18.31 -67.65 -40.17
C SER A 918 18.85 -66.75 -39.03
#